data_bc11c3cd2bb4a4f86db5c5f39b388aaf
#
_entry.id   bc11c3cd2bb4a4f86db5c5f39b388aaf
#
_cell.length_a   1.000
_cell.length_b   1.000
_cell.length_c   1.000
_cell.angle_alpha   90.00
_cell.angle_beta   90.00
_cell.angle_gamma   90.00
#
_symmetry.space_group_name_H-M   'P 1'
#
loop_
_entity.id
_entity.type
_entity.pdbx_description
1 polymer ?
#
loop_
_entity_poly.entity_id
_entity_poly.type
_entity_poly.pdbx_seq_one_letter_code
_entity_poly.pdbx_strand_id
1 'polypeptide(L)'
;MKVYRTDEIRNVVLLGHGGSGKTSLAEAMAYVSGATNRMGSVENGNTISDFDKEEQKRKFSLSTSLIPIEWEKAKINILDTPGYFDFVGEVEEAVSAADAAVIVVSGKAGVQVGTEKAWELCDKYNLPRMIYVTEMDVDDASFRQVVEDLTARYGKVIAPHFQPIRENEKLVGYVNVIKNAGRRYTGLGQREECEIPDYCLPNLQIYREKLLEAVAETSEAFMERYFEGDEFSVEEIRSAMRTEVMDGDIVPVAMGSNVQAQGVANLLSDIVRFFPSPEYRECVGINRKTNEIFEAHHDFAAAKTAYVFKTMVDPFIGKYSFVKVCSGVLKGDDVLYNPESDAEAKIGKIYTLSGNKPVEVQELFAGDIGAIAKLTSTKTGDTLSTKNTPVSYGRTEYSKPYTYMKYVVNNKGDEDKVSQALAKMMAEDVTLKVVNDSENRQSLIYGMGDQHLEVTASKLAERYKVGIRLETPKVAFRETIRKNSDVDTKYKKQSGGHGQYGHVKMRFEPSGDLDTAYVFQEEVVGGAVPKNYFPAVEKGLQESVLKGPLAGYPVVGVKATLYDGSYHPVDSSEMAFKTATIQAFKKGFMEAGPVLLEPIASVKVTVPDDYTGDVMGDLNKRRGRVLGMNPQSGGYQVIEADVPMTGMFGYCTTLRSMTGGRGSYSYEFARYEQAPADVQEKEIEKRAAEE
;
A
#
# COMPACT_ATOMS: atom_id res chain seq x y z
N MET A 1 31.80 -11.00 -4.40
CA MET A 1 31.43 -9.89 -5.29
C MET A 1 32.50 -8.81 -5.14
N LYS A 2 32.86 -8.15 -6.25
CA LYS A 2 33.80 -7.04 -6.26
C LYS A 2 33.22 -5.87 -5.44
N VAL A 3 34.07 -5.07 -4.79
CA VAL A 3 33.69 -3.81 -4.18
C VAL A 3 33.47 -2.77 -5.29
N TYR A 4 32.35 -2.06 -5.24
CA TYR A 4 31.99 -1.01 -6.18
C TYR A 4 31.99 0.35 -5.49
N ARG A 5 32.49 1.36 -6.19
CA ARG A 5 32.39 2.77 -5.74
C ARG A 5 30.98 3.28 -6.02
N THR A 6 30.58 4.35 -5.36
CA THR A 6 29.23 4.93 -5.50
C THR A 6 28.90 5.29 -6.95
N ASP A 7 29.86 5.84 -7.70
CA ASP A 7 29.71 6.19 -9.12
C ASP A 7 29.54 4.96 -10.05
N GLU A 8 29.96 3.77 -9.61
CA GLU A 8 29.81 2.50 -10.32
C GLU A 8 28.48 1.76 -9.99
N ILE A 9 27.62 2.31 -9.10
CA ILE A 9 26.38 1.67 -8.68
C ILE A 9 25.18 2.27 -9.41
N ARG A 10 24.17 1.44 -9.70
CA ARG A 10 22.85 1.84 -10.21
C ARG A 10 21.77 1.09 -9.42
N ASN A 11 20.93 1.80 -8.70
CA ASN A 11 19.78 1.22 -7.99
C ASN A 11 18.52 1.47 -8.82
N VAL A 12 18.03 0.44 -9.49
CA VAL A 12 16.99 0.56 -10.51
C VAL A 12 15.75 -0.23 -10.11
N VAL A 13 14.62 0.44 -10.05
CA VAL A 13 13.33 -0.19 -9.83
C VAL A 13 12.62 -0.47 -11.17
N LEU A 14 12.04 -1.67 -11.31
CA LEU A 14 11.17 -2.01 -12.43
C LEU A 14 9.72 -1.72 -12.04
N LEU A 15 9.09 -0.79 -12.73
CA LEU A 15 7.70 -0.38 -12.52
C LEU A 15 6.86 -0.73 -13.75
N GLY A 16 5.53 -0.82 -13.58
CA GLY A 16 4.60 -1.06 -14.68
C GLY A 16 3.43 -1.95 -14.28
N HIS A 17 2.50 -2.13 -15.20
CA HIS A 17 1.26 -2.89 -14.98
C HIS A 17 1.51 -4.37 -14.67
N GLY A 18 0.55 -5.04 -14.03
CA GLY A 18 0.55 -6.50 -13.88
C GLY A 18 0.56 -7.18 -15.26
N GLY A 19 1.49 -8.10 -15.49
CA GLY A 19 1.63 -8.77 -16.79
C GLY A 19 2.45 -8.02 -17.84
N SER A 20 3.00 -6.84 -17.56
CA SER A 20 3.85 -6.11 -18.53
C SER A 20 5.24 -6.72 -18.77
N GLY A 21 5.59 -7.81 -18.07
CA GLY A 21 6.84 -8.53 -18.26
C GLY A 21 8.01 -8.07 -17.39
N LYS A 22 7.79 -7.37 -16.26
CA LYS A 22 8.84 -6.91 -15.33
C LYS A 22 9.74 -8.05 -14.84
N THR A 23 9.15 -9.08 -14.26
CA THR A 23 9.88 -10.25 -13.75
C THR A 23 10.61 -11.00 -14.85
N SER A 24 9.99 -11.14 -16.02
CA SER A 24 10.64 -11.73 -17.20
C SER A 24 11.80 -10.88 -17.70
N LEU A 25 11.71 -9.54 -17.57
CA LEU A 25 12.81 -8.63 -17.88
C LEU A 25 13.94 -8.76 -16.87
N ALA A 26 13.65 -8.79 -15.57
CA ALA A 26 14.64 -8.98 -14.52
C ALA A 26 15.40 -10.29 -14.70
N GLU A 27 14.70 -11.37 -15.04
CA GLU A 27 15.27 -12.68 -15.34
C GLU A 27 16.18 -12.64 -16.58
N ALA A 28 15.74 -11.96 -17.65
CA ALA A 28 16.53 -11.79 -18.87
C ALA A 28 17.79 -10.93 -18.61
N MET A 29 17.68 -9.87 -17.80
CA MET A 29 18.83 -9.04 -17.39
C MET A 29 19.86 -9.87 -16.61
N ALA A 30 19.40 -10.70 -15.66
CA ALA A 30 20.28 -11.59 -14.89
C ALA A 30 20.95 -12.65 -15.78
N TYR A 31 20.24 -13.15 -16.78
CA TYR A 31 20.78 -14.12 -17.74
C TYR A 31 21.80 -13.51 -18.69
N VAL A 32 21.49 -12.38 -19.29
CA VAL A 32 22.37 -11.67 -20.25
C VAL A 32 23.64 -11.17 -19.57
N SER A 33 23.57 -10.73 -18.31
CA SER A 33 24.74 -10.32 -17.52
C SER A 33 25.61 -11.48 -17.03
N GLY A 34 25.13 -12.71 -17.18
CA GLY A 34 25.83 -13.90 -16.68
C GLY A 34 25.67 -14.14 -15.16
N ALA A 35 24.80 -13.39 -14.49
CA ALA A 35 24.49 -13.61 -13.08
C ALA A 35 23.77 -14.95 -12.84
N THR A 36 23.11 -15.49 -13.86
CA THR A 36 22.55 -16.84 -13.87
C THR A 36 22.90 -17.58 -15.16
N ASN A 37 23.07 -18.91 -15.07
CA ASN A 37 23.35 -19.76 -16.22
C ASN A 37 22.12 -20.20 -16.99
N ARG A 38 20.94 -19.95 -16.42
CA ARG A 38 19.65 -20.36 -16.99
C ARG A 38 18.64 -19.25 -16.77
N MET A 39 17.93 -18.93 -17.82
CA MET A 39 16.79 -18.03 -17.75
C MET A 39 15.57 -18.81 -17.27
N GLY A 40 14.98 -18.38 -16.16
CA GLY A 40 13.71 -18.91 -15.66
C GLY A 40 12.51 -18.31 -16.40
N SER A 41 11.32 -18.78 -16.07
CA SER A 41 10.06 -18.20 -16.56
C SER A 41 9.00 -18.21 -15.48
N VAL A 42 8.13 -17.22 -15.49
CA VAL A 42 6.98 -17.09 -14.58
C VAL A 42 6.06 -18.31 -14.72
N GLU A 43 5.83 -18.78 -15.94
CA GLU A 43 4.99 -19.95 -16.21
C GLU A 43 5.51 -21.24 -15.56
N ASN A 44 6.82 -21.41 -15.55
CA ASN A 44 7.45 -22.57 -14.91
C ASN A 44 7.65 -22.37 -13.39
N GLY A 45 7.39 -21.20 -12.85
CA GLY A 45 7.56 -20.87 -11.43
C GLY A 45 9.01 -21.02 -10.95
N ASN A 46 9.99 -20.66 -11.78
CA ASN A 46 11.41 -20.88 -11.52
C ASN A 46 12.28 -19.63 -11.78
N THR A 47 11.68 -18.45 -11.73
CA THR A 47 12.40 -17.17 -11.79
C THR A 47 13.16 -16.90 -10.49
N ILE A 48 14.12 -15.98 -10.55
CA ILE A 48 14.88 -15.53 -9.37
C ILE A 48 13.97 -14.72 -8.44
N SER A 49 13.10 -13.87 -9.01
CA SER A 49 12.23 -12.97 -8.25
C SER A 49 11.12 -13.70 -7.52
N ASP A 50 10.34 -14.52 -8.22
CA ASP A 50 9.14 -15.18 -7.70
C ASP A 50 9.50 -16.49 -7.00
N PHE A 51 10.19 -16.41 -5.89
CA PHE A 51 10.62 -17.58 -5.10
C PHE A 51 9.59 -18.03 -4.06
N ASP A 52 8.60 -17.20 -3.73
CA ASP A 52 7.51 -17.57 -2.83
C ASP A 52 6.54 -18.53 -3.55
N LYS A 53 6.11 -19.57 -2.85
CA LYS A 53 5.17 -20.55 -3.40
C LYS A 53 3.84 -19.94 -3.83
N GLU A 54 3.37 -18.90 -3.15
CA GLU A 54 2.16 -18.18 -3.56
C GLU A 54 2.37 -17.43 -4.89
N GLU A 55 3.56 -16.83 -5.10
CA GLU A 55 3.93 -16.21 -6.38
C GLU A 55 3.97 -17.26 -7.51
N GLN A 56 4.64 -18.39 -7.25
CA GLN A 56 4.74 -19.49 -8.22
C GLN A 56 3.37 -20.08 -8.57
N LYS A 57 2.48 -20.21 -7.59
CA LYS A 57 1.13 -20.73 -7.78
C LYS A 57 0.24 -19.75 -8.55
N ARG A 58 0.36 -18.45 -8.25
CA ARG A 58 -0.47 -17.39 -8.83
C ARG A 58 0.07 -16.85 -10.14
N LYS A 59 1.33 -17.12 -10.46
CA LYS A 59 2.05 -16.66 -11.66
C LYS A 59 2.17 -15.14 -11.73
N PHE A 60 2.32 -14.49 -10.59
CA PHE A 60 2.64 -13.06 -10.48
C PHE A 60 3.33 -12.74 -9.16
N SER A 61 4.14 -11.68 -9.15
CA SER A 61 4.91 -11.23 -8.01
C SER A 61 4.03 -10.61 -6.92
N LEU A 62 4.30 -10.95 -5.67
CA LEU A 62 3.63 -10.44 -4.47
C LEU A 62 4.52 -9.53 -3.65
N SER A 63 5.84 -9.71 -3.76
CA SER A 63 6.84 -8.97 -3.00
C SER A 63 7.95 -8.47 -3.92
N THR A 64 8.57 -7.37 -3.54
CA THR A 64 9.74 -6.85 -4.25
C THR A 64 10.95 -7.74 -4.02
N SER A 65 11.62 -8.13 -5.10
CA SER A 65 12.85 -8.91 -5.10
C SER A 65 14.06 -8.10 -5.55
N LEU A 66 15.19 -8.29 -4.89
CA LEU A 66 16.47 -7.70 -5.26
C LEU A 66 17.28 -8.68 -6.10
N ILE A 67 17.81 -8.23 -7.26
CA ILE A 67 18.70 -8.98 -8.13
C ILE A 67 19.90 -8.10 -8.47
N PRO A 68 21.05 -8.26 -7.79
CA PRO A 68 22.28 -7.58 -8.13
C PRO A 68 22.97 -8.24 -9.32
N ILE A 69 23.33 -7.47 -10.31
CA ILE A 69 24.07 -7.91 -11.51
C ILE A 69 25.27 -7.00 -11.76
N GLU A 70 26.22 -7.49 -12.56
CA GLU A 70 27.38 -6.73 -13.01
C GLU A 70 27.31 -6.50 -14.51
N TRP A 71 27.49 -5.26 -14.96
CA TRP A 71 27.48 -4.88 -16.37
C TRP A 71 28.38 -3.69 -16.67
N GLU A 72 29.23 -3.77 -17.69
CA GLU A 72 30.13 -2.66 -18.13
C GLU A 72 30.87 -1.98 -16.95
N LYS A 73 31.41 -2.76 -16.00
CA LYS A 73 32.08 -2.34 -14.75
C LYS A 73 31.17 -1.72 -13.68
N ALA A 74 29.88 -1.58 -13.93
CA ALA A 74 28.91 -1.14 -12.94
C ALA A 74 28.22 -2.31 -12.26
N LYS A 75 27.77 -2.09 -11.02
CA LYS A 75 26.83 -2.94 -10.29
C LYS A 75 25.43 -2.36 -10.45
N ILE A 76 24.50 -3.14 -10.97
CA ILE A 76 23.11 -2.76 -11.09
C ILE A 76 22.32 -3.57 -10.06
N ASN A 77 21.72 -2.91 -9.09
CA ASN A 77 20.77 -3.48 -8.14
C ASN A 77 19.36 -3.35 -8.74
N ILE A 78 18.82 -4.42 -9.27
CA ILE A 78 17.48 -4.47 -9.85
C ILE A 78 16.48 -4.74 -8.72
N LEU A 79 15.49 -3.88 -8.55
CA LEU A 79 14.35 -4.05 -7.66
C LEU A 79 13.12 -4.41 -8.52
N ASP A 80 12.83 -5.70 -8.63
CA ASP A 80 11.67 -6.21 -9.36
C ASP A 80 10.44 -6.14 -8.48
N THR A 81 9.43 -5.36 -8.90
CA THR A 81 8.25 -5.03 -8.09
C THR A 81 6.97 -5.71 -8.57
N PRO A 82 6.01 -5.96 -7.67
CA PRO A 82 4.66 -6.38 -8.03
C PRO A 82 3.98 -5.38 -8.97
N GLY A 83 3.15 -5.89 -9.88
CA GLY A 83 2.38 -5.04 -10.80
C GLY A 83 0.91 -4.85 -10.40
N TYR A 84 0.41 -5.59 -9.42
CA TYR A 84 -0.95 -5.47 -8.92
C TYR A 84 -1.05 -4.44 -7.81
N PHE A 85 -2.08 -3.61 -7.84
CA PHE A 85 -2.29 -2.49 -6.92
C PHE A 85 -2.49 -2.91 -5.46
N ASP A 86 -2.88 -4.15 -5.23
CA ASP A 86 -3.01 -4.74 -3.89
C ASP A 86 -1.66 -4.83 -3.15
N PHE A 87 -0.54 -4.76 -3.88
CA PHE A 87 0.81 -4.87 -3.33
C PHE A 87 1.61 -3.58 -3.48
N VAL A 88 0.92 -2.43 -3.51
CA VAL A 88 1.55 -1.11 -3.69
C VAL A 88 2.56 -0.78 -2.59
N GLY A 89 2.39 -1.27 -1.37
CA GLY A 89 3.37 -1.08 -0.29
C GLY A 89 4.77 -1.59 -0.65
N GLU A 90 4.83 -2.74 -1.30
CA GLU A 90 6.09 -3.33 -1.82
C GLU A 90 6.74 -2.45 -2.90
N VAL A 91 5.92 -1.83 -3.75
CA VAL A 91 6.41 -0.89 -4.78
C VAL A 91 6.96 0.38 -4.13
N GLU A 92 6.26 0.93 -3.13
CA GLU A 92 6.68 2.13 -2.39
C GLU A 92 7.98 1.89 -1.61
N GLU A 93 8.16 0.70 -1.00
CA GLU A 93 9.41 0.28 -0.39
C GLU A 93 10.57 0.29 -1.41
N ALA A 94 10.39 -0.31 -2.57
CA ALA A 94 11.40 -0.37 -3.62
C ALA A 94 11.77 1.02 -4.16
N VAL A 95 10.77 1.86 -4.43
CA VAL A 95 10.94 3.24 -4.93
C VAL A 95 11.72 4.09 -3.92
N SER A 96 11.53 3.87 -2.61
CA SER A 96 12.27 4.61 -1.57
C SER A 96 13.78 4.37 -1.62
N ALA A 97 14.21 3.20 -2.09
CA ALA A 97 15.61 2.82 -2.20
C ALA A 97 16.21 3.03 -3.59
N ALA A 98 15.40 3.11 -4.64
CA ALA A 98 15.86 3.25 -6.01
C ALA A 98 16.38 4.66 -6.32
N ASP A 99 17.27 4.79 -7.27
CA ASP A 99 17.80 6.05 -7.78
C ASP A 99 17.26 6.38 -9.19
N ALA A 100 16.72 5.37 -9.88
CA ALA A 100 16.08 5.51 -11.18
C ALA A 100 15.06 4.39 -11.41
N ALA A 101 14.18 4.56 -12.39
CA ALA A 101 13.14 3.61 -12.73
C ALA A 101 13.14 3.20 -14.20
N VAL A 102 12.90 1.91 -14.47
CA VAL A 102 12.52 1.42 -15.79
C VAL A 102 11.02 1.12 -15.76
N ILE A 103 10.23 1.88 -16.52
CA ILE A 103 8.81 1.64 -16.68
C ILE A 103 8.63 0.62 -17.82
N VAL A 104 8.13 -0.56 -17.46
CA VAL A 104 7.97 -1.69 -18.38
C VAL A 104 6.56 -1.69 -18.97
N VAL A 105 6.47 -1.61 -20.29
CA VAL A 105 5.22 -1.54 -21.04
C VAL A 105 5.13 -2.71 -22.00
N SER A 106 4.00 -3.40 -22.03
CA SER A 106 3.76 -4.47 -23.01
C SER A 106 3.58 -3.89 -24.42
N GLY A 107 4.34 -4.38 -25.38
CA GLY A 107 4.19 -3.99 -26.80
C GLY A 107 2.86 -4.43 -27.40
N LYS A 108 2.24 -5.47 -26.82
CA LYS A 108 0.91 -5.98 -27.21
C LYS A 108 -0.23 -5.22 -26.52
N ALA A 109 -0.15 -5.07 -25.20
CA ALA A 109 -1.22 -4.45 -24.41
C ALA A 109 -1.19 -2.91 -24.42
N GLY A 110 -0.05 -2.31 -24.82
CA GLY A 110 0.11 -0.86 -24.85
C GLY A 110 0.20 -0.22 -23.46
N VAL A 111 -0.12 1.07 -23.41
CA VAL A 111 -0.11 1.87 -22.18
C VAL A 111 -1.31 1.49 -21.32
N GLN A 112 -1.06 1.06 -20.10
CA GLN A 112 -2.06 0.60 -19.14
C GLN A 112 -2.04 1.45 -17.86
N VAL A 113 -3.04 1.30 -17.00
CA VAL A 113 -3.14 2.05 -15.73
C VAL A 113 -1.89 1.90 -14.85
N GLY A 114 -1.28 0.71 -14.83
CA GLY A 114 -0.02 0.52 -14.09
C GLY A 114 1.14 1.32 -14.66
N THR A 115 1.13 1.64 -15.95
CA THR A 115 2.10 2.55 -16.58
C THR A 115 1.88 3.99 -16.10
N GLU A 116 0.62 4.43 -16.05
CA GLU A 116 0.23 5.76 -15.55
C GLU A 116 0.65 5.94 -14.08
N LYS A 117 0.34 4.96 -13.23
CA LYS A 117 0.74 4.96 -11.81
C LYS A 117 2.24 4.88 -11.60
N ALA A 118 2.96 4.15 -12.46
CA ALA A 118 4.42 4.12 -12.43
C ALA A 118 5.01 5.49 -12.75
N TRP A 119 4.42 6.20 -13.71
CA TRP A 119 4.80 7.55 -14.06
C TRP A 119 4.56 8.52 -12.90
N GLU A 120 3.35 8.50 -12.30
CA GLU A 120 2.99 9.31 -11.13
C GLU A 120 3.94 9.07 -9.94
N LEU A 121 4.35 7.82 -9.71
CA LEU A 121 5.33 7.49 -8.67
C LEU A 121 6.71 8.09 -8.97
N CYS A 122 7.15 8.03 -10.23
CA CYS A 122 8.40 8.66 -10.63
C CYS A 122 8.35 10.18 -10.44
N ASP A 123 7.23 10.84 -10.75
CA ASP A 123 7.04 12.26 -10.50
C ASP A 123 7.04 12.58 -9.00
N LYS A 124 6.28 11.82 -8.20
CA LYS A 124 6.19 11.99 -6.73
C LYS A 124 7.56 11.91 -6.06
N TYR A 125 8.41 10.99 -6.50
CA TYR A 125 9.72 10.73 -5.90
C TYR A 125 10.87 11.36 -6.69
N ASN A 126 10.56 12.14 -7.72
CA ASN A 126 11.54 12.78 -8.62
C ASN A 126 12.60 11.78 -9.14
N LEU A 127 12.13 10.65 -9.65
CA LEU A 127 12.97 9.59 -10.18
C LEU A 127 13.23 9.76 -11.67
N PRO A 128 14.48 9.86 -12.10
CA PRO A 128 14.86 9.65 -13.50
C PRO A 128 14.30 8.33 -14.02
N ARG A 129 13.78 8.34 -15.23
CA ARG A 129 13.08 7.16 -15.77
C ARG A 129 13.40 6.91 -17.24
N MET A 130 13.21 5.66 -17.63
CA MET A 130 13.26 5.20 -19.01
C MET A 130 12.11 4.20 -19.22
N ILE A 131 11.62 4.10 -20.44
CA ILE A 131 10.59 3.14 -20.81
C ILE A 131 11.21 1.97 -21.56
N TYR A 132 10.79 0.75 -21.23
CA TYR A 132 11.17 -0.44 -21.97
C TYR A 132 9.91 -1.16 -22.46
N VAL A 133 9.78 -1.26 -23.79
CA VAL A 133 8.66 -1.94 -24.43
C VAL A 133 9.02 -3.40 -24.64
N THR A 134 8.30 -4.29 -23.95
CA THR A 134 8.49 -5.74 -23.98
C THR A 134 7.64 -6.42 -25.05
N GLU A 135 7.76 -7.74 -25.18
CA GLU A 135 6.93 -8.58 -26.04
C GLU A 135 7.01 -8.23 -27.54
N MET A 136 8.14 -7.68 -27.97
CA MET A 136 8.33 -7.34 -29.38
C MET A 136 8.46 -8.54 -30.33
N ASP A 137 8.50 -9.75 -29.79
CA ASP A 137 8.47 -11.03 -30.49
C ASP A 137 7.05 -11.57 -30.74
N VAL A 138 6.03 -10.93 -30.19
CA VAL A 138 4.62 -11.33 -30.35
C VAL A 138 4.01 -10.64 -31.58
N ASP A 139 3.17 -11.34 -32.32
CA ASP A 139 2.62 -10.90 -33.61
C ASP A 139 1.85 -9.58 -33.53
N ASP A 140 1.03 -9.40 -32.49
CA ASP A 140 0.20 -8.20 -32.29
C ASP A 140 0.94 -7.02 -31.62
N ALA A 141 2.25 -7.14 -31.35
CA ALA A 141 3.01 -6.07 -30.70
C ALA A 141 3.30 -4.93 -31.66
N SER A 142 3.06 -3.69 -31.23
CA SER A 142 3.31 -2.48 -32.02
C SER A 142 4.09 -1.43 -31.22
N PHE A 143 5.40 -1.35 -31.45
CA PHE A 143 6.24 -0.32 -30.85
C PHE A 143 5.77 1.08 -31.22
N ARG A 144 5.41 1.29 -32.49
CA ARG A 144 4.93 2.58 -32.99
C ARG A 144 3.69 3.04 -32.22
N GLN A 145 2.68 2.18 -32.08
CA GLN A 145 1.46 2.54 -31.35
C GLN A 145 1.74 2.89 -29.90
N VAL A 146 2.60 2.12 -29.23
CA VAL A 146 3.01 2.43 -27.84
C VAL A 146 3.69 3.79 -27.74
N VAL A 147 4.59 4.14 -28.68
CA VAL A 147 5.26 5.45 -28.70
C VAL A 147 4.26 6.58 -28.98
N GLU A 148 3.32 6.38 -29.90
CA GLU A 148 2.26 7.35 -30.20
C GLU A 148 1.39 7.60 -28.95
N ASP A 149 0.95 6.55 -28.25
CA ASP A 149 0.14 6.63 -27.04
C ASP A 149 0.89 7.32 -25.89
N LEU A 150 2.18 6.98 -25.69
CA LEU A 150 3.03 7.63 -24.70
C LEU A 150 3.21 9.12 -25.03
N THR A 151 3.47 9.45 -26.31
CA THR A 151 3.65 10.83 -26.73
C THR A 151 2.36 11.66 -26.58
N ALA A 152 1.21 11.05 -26.87
CA ALA A 152 -0.09 11.71 -26.68
C ALA A 152 -0.37 12.03 -25.20
N ARG A 153 0.11 11.20 -24.27
CA ARG A 153 -0.11 11.38 -22.83
C ARG A 153 0.92 12.27 -22.16
N TYR A 154 2.19 12.08 -22.48
CA TYR A 154 3.32 12.69 -21.75
C TYR A 154 4.09 13.73 -22.57
N GLY A 155 3.72 13.90 -23.84
CA GLY A 155 4.25 14.96 -24.68
C GLY A 155 5.63 14.70 -25.25
N LYS A 156 6.37 15.79 -25.48
CA LYS A 156 7.65 15.79 -26.20
C LYS A 156 8.81 15.11 -25.45
N VAL A 157 8.67 14.88 -24.16
CA VAL A 157 9.70 14.20 -23.34
C VAL A 157 9.96 12.75 -23.79
N ILE A 158 9.02 12.13 -24.50
CA ILE A 158 9.14 10.75 -25.00
C ILE A 158 10.12 10.69 -26.17
N ALA A 159 11.26 10.03 -25.94
CA ALA A 159 12.38 9.98 -26.90
C ALA A 159 12.75 8.53 -27.28
N PRO A 160 12.13 7.94 -28.32
CA PRO A 160 12.52 6.63 -28.82
C PRO A 160 13.95 6.70 -29.39
N HIS A 161 14.86 5.87 -28.84
CA HIS A 161 16.24 5.82 -29.30
C HIS A 161 16.62 4.46 -29.91
N PHE A 162 15.64 3.53 -29.96
CA PHE A 162 15.66 2.33 -30.75
C PHE A 162 14.34 2.18 -31.51
N GLN A 163 14.43 1.53 -32.67
CA GLN A 163 13.27 1.17 -33.48
C GLN A 163 13.39 -0.32 -33.87
N PRO A 164 12.36 -1.15 -33.74
CA PRO A 164 12.43 -2.57 -34.10
C PRO A 164 12.59 -2.77 -35.60
N ILE A 165 13.42 -3.74 -36.00
CA ILE A 165 13.44 -4.33 -37.33
C ILE A 165 12.71 -5.65 -37.25
N ARG A 166 11.63 -5.81 -38.02
CA ARG A 166 10.80 -7.02 -38.05
C ARG A 166 10.75 -7.61 -39.44
N GLU A 167 10.93 -8.92 -39.53
CA GLU A 167 10.76 -9.70 -40.75
C GLU A 167 9.76 -10.82 -40.49
N ASN A 168 8.74 -10.92 -41.33
CA ASN A 168 7.65 -11.90 -41.14
C ASN A 168 7.10 -11.85 -39.70
N GLU A 169 6.82 -10.64 -39.22
CA GLU A 169 6.28 -10.33 -37.87
C GLU A 169 7.22 -10.70 -36.69
N LYS A 170 8.40 -11.23 -36.95
CA LYS A 170 9.39 -11.55 -35.93
C LYS A 170 10.40 -10.42 -35.74
N LEU A 171 10.76 -10.15 -34.49
CA LEU A 171 11.82 -9.23 -34.14
C LEU A 171 13.18 -9.83 -34.56
N VAL A 172 13.85 -9.23 -35.53
CA VAL A 172 15.14 -9.70 -36.04
C VAL A 172 16.31 -8.75 -35.76
N GLY A 173 16.00 -7.51 -35.39
CA GLY A 173 17.01 -6.51 -35.14
C GLY A 173 16.42 -5.17 -34.67
N TYR A 174 17.24 -4.15 -34.73
CA TYR A 174 16.84 -2.80 -34.38
C TYR A 174 17.64 -1.73 -35.13
N VAL A 175 17.05 -0.58 -35.30
CA VAL A 175 17.74 0.64 -35.71
C VAL A 175 18.11 1.43 -34.45
N ASN A 176 19.38 1.79 -34.31
CA ASN A 176 19.84 2.69 -33.26
C ASN A 176 19.73 4.13 -33.75
N VAL A 177 18.81 4.90 -33.20
CA VAL A 177 18.51 6.29 -33.61
C VAL A 177 19.67 7.22 -33.31
N ILE A 178 20.37 7.04 -32.19
CA ILE A 178 21.56 7.86 -31.84
C ILE A 178 22.69 7.69 -32.88
N LYS A 179 22.97 6.44 -33.26
CA LYS A 179 24.04 6.10 -34.19
C LYS A 179 23.62 6.16 -35.65
N ASN A 180 22.33 6.27 -35.94
CA ASN A 180 21.75 6.16 -37.27
C ASN A 180 22.19 4.88 -37.99
N ALA A 181 22.10 3.74 -37.34
CA ALA A 181 22.66 2.46 -37.82
C ALA A 181 21.74 1.26 -37.50
N GLY A 182 21.58 0.36 -38.48
CA GLY A 182 20.86 -0.89 -38.33
C GLY A 182 21.74 -1.98 -37.64
N ARG A 183 21.10 -2.79 -36.85
CA ARG A 183 21.72 -3.93 -36.15
C ARG A 183 20.80 -5.14 -36.23
N ARG A 184 21.35 -6.32 -36.53
CA ARG A 184 20.65 -7.60 -36.55
C ARG A 184 21.14 -8.49 -35.39
N TYR A 185 20.23 -9.15 -34.71
CA TYR A 185 20.56 -10.10 -33.66
C TYR A 185 21.12 -11.40 -34.27
N THR A 186 22.27 -11.86 -33.77
CA THR A 186 22.96 -13.09 -34.22
C THR A 186 23.06 -14.14 -33.13
N GLY A 187 22.75 -13.78 -31.88
CA GLY A 187 22.75 -14.63 -30.71
C GLY A 187 22.52 -13.88 -29.42
N LEU A 188 22.70 -14.54 -28.31
CA LEU A 188 22.51 -13.93 -26.99
C LEU A 188 23.49 -12.77 -26.79
N GLY A 189 22.95 -11.55 -26.72
CA GLY A 189 23.74 -10.32 -26.58
C GLY A 189 24.62 -9.99 -27.80
N GLN A 190 24.58 -10.79 -28.87
CA GLN A 190 25.37 -10.64 -30.07
C GLN A 190 24.57 -9.97 -31.17
N ARG A 191 25.25 -9.13 -31.95
CA ARG A 191 24.64 -8.34 -33.02
C ARG A 191 25.67 -8.01 -34.09
N GLU A 192 25.23 -7.90 -35.31
CA GLU A 192 26.04 -7.46 -36.46
C GLU A 192 25.40 -6.22 -37.13
N GLU A 193 26.17 -5.50 -37.92
CA GLU A 193 25.66 -4.38 -38.70
C GLU A 193 24.77 -4.89 -39.84
N CYS A 194 23.70 -4.16 -40.12
CA CYS A 194 22.82 -4.43 -41.25
C CYS A 194 22.35 -3.11 -41.87
N GLU A 195 21.87 -3.18 -43.11
CA GLU A 195 21.20 -2.06 -43.73
C GLU A 195 19.90 -1.73 -43.01
N ILE A 196 19.56 -0.44 -42.99
CA ILE A 196 18.30 0.01 -42.41
C ILE A 196 17.21 -0.23 -43.45
N PRO A 197 16.17 -1.04 -43.12
CA PRO A 197 15.07 -1.25 -44.05
C PRO A 197 14.33 0.02 -44.40
N ASP A 198 13.89 0.18 -45.67
CA ASP A 198 13.21 1.36 -46.15
C ASP A 198 11.97 1.73 -45.33
N TYR A 199 11.24 0.73 -44.81
CA TYR A 199 10.05 0.99 -44.01
C TYR A 199 10.35 1.59 -42.62
N CYS A 200 11.61 1.52 -42.17
CA CYS A 200 12.07 2.14 -40.91
C CYS A 200 12.38 3.65 -41.10
N LEU A 201 12.75 4.08 -42.29
CA LEU A 201 13.29 5.43 -42.56
C LEU A 201 12.34 6.58 -42.13
N PRO A 202 11.01 6.52 -42.39
CA PRO A 202 10.13 7.64 -42.01
C PRO A 202 10.08 7.86 -40.48
N ASN A 203 9.97 6.79 -39.68
CA ASN A 203 9.95 6.90 -38.23
C ASN A 203 11.35 7.27 -37.69
N LEU A 204 12.40 6.70 -38.26
CA LEU A 204 13.79 7.04 -37.89
C LEU A 204 14.05 8.51 -37.99
N GLN A 205 13.63 9.15 -39.10
CA GLN A 205 13.77 10.57 -39.29
C GLN A 205 13.06 11.37 -38.19
N ILE A 206 11.81 11.05 -37.94
CA ILE A 206 11.00 11.70 -36.88
C ILE A 206 11.65 11.54 -35.49
N TYR A 207 12.08 10.34 -35.16
CA TYR A 207 12.69 10.07 -33.84
C TYR A 207 14.04 10.78 -33.69
N ARG A 208 14.84 10.80 -34.78
CA ARG A 208 16.14 11.47 -34.79
C ARG A 208 16.01 13.00 -34.70
N GLU A 209 15.09 13.60 -35.43
CA GLU A 209 14.81 15.03 -35.34
C GLU A 209 14.43 15.44 -33.90
N LYS A 210 13.48 14.78 -33.31
CA LYS A 210 13.09 15.01 -31.90
C LYS A 210 14.25 14.88 -30.92
N LEU A 211 15.08 13.85 -31.09
CA LEU A 211 16.25 13.62 -30.24
C LEU A 211 17.26 14.74 -30.36
N LEU A 212 17.54 15.20 -31.61
CA LEU A 212 18.49 16.28 -31.84
C LEU A 212 17.98 17.65 -31.39
N GLU A 213 16.66 17.90 -31.47
CA GLU A 213 16.04 19.09 -30.89
C GLU A 213 16.23 19.10 -29.36
N ALA A 214 15.97 17.99 -28.70
CA ALA A 214 16.17 17.86 -27.25
C ALA A 214 17.66 18.06 -26.88
N VAL A 215 18.59 17.47 -27.63
CA VAL A 215 20.04 17.71 -27.45
C VAL A 215 20.39 19.19 -27.63
N ALA A 216 19.81 19.88 -28.61
CA ALA A 216 20.06 21.28 -28.84
C ALA A 216 19.57 22.17 -27.68
N GLU A 217 18.47 21.82 -27.04
CA GLU A 217 17.91 22.54 -25.89
C GLU A 217 18.84 22.51 -24.64
N THR A 218 19.83 21.62 -24.58
CA THR A 218 20.73 21.47 -23.41
C THR A 218 21.74 22.62 -23.23
N SER A 219 22.08 23.35 -24.29
CA SER A 219 22.96 24.53 -24.20
C SER A 219 22.81 25.47 -25.38
N GLU A 220 23.09 26.76 -25.15
CA GLU A 220 23.11 27.77 -26.23
C GLU A 220 24.05 27.38 -27.38
N ALA A 221 25.22 26.82 -27.07
CA ALA A 221 26.19 26.37 -28.08
C ALA A 221 25.66 25.22 -28.95
N PHE A 222 24.90 24.28 -28.35
CA PHE A 222 24.26 23.21 -29.11
C PHE A 222 23.08 23.73 -29.93
N MET A 223 22.34 24.70 -29.42
CA MET A 223 21.23 25.33 -30.15
C MET A 223 21.71 26.08 -31.38
N GLU A 224 22.82 26.87 -31.29
CA GLU A 224 23.44 27.54 -32.43
C GLU A 224 23.86 26.54 -33.51
N ARG A 225 24.58 25.49 -33.14
CA ARG A 225 25.04 24.45 -34.07
C ARG A 225 23.88 23.70 -34.74
N TYR A 226 22.80 23.46 -34.00
CA TYR A 226 21.60 22.81 -34.56
C TYR A 226 20.95 23.66 -35.65
N PHE A 227 20.84 24.98 -35.43
CA PHE A 227 20.30 25.90 -36.44
C PHE A 227 21.26 26.15 -37.65
N GLU A 228 22.57 25.99 -37.43
CA GLU A 228 23.56 26.02 -38.50
C GLU A 228 23.58 24.73 -39.33
N GLY A 229 22.92 23.67 -38.83
CA GLY A 229 22.87 22.37 -39.49
C GLY A 229 24.09 21.49 -39.25
N ASP A 230 24.87 21.79 -38.20
CA ASP A 230 26.02 21.01 -37.80
C ASP A 230 25.61 19.68 -37.19
N GLU A 231 26.37 18.62 -37.50
CA GLU A 231 26.14 17.30 -36.91
C GLU A 231 26.69 17.21 -35.47
N PHE A 232 25.95 16.54 -34.60
CA PHE A 232 26.43 16.17 -33.27
C PHE A 232 27.09 14.78 -33.30
N SER A 233 28.19 14.64 -32.60
CA SER A 233 28.80 13.36 -32.38
C SER A 233 27.93 12.43 -31.45
N VAL A 234 28.15 11.14 -31.55
CA VAL A 234 27.44 10.17 -30.72
C VAL A 234 27.67 10.41 -29.20
N GLU A 235 28.87 10.88 -28.85
CA GLU A 235 29.27 11.19 -27.48
C GLU A 235 28.58 12.44 -26.97
N GLU A 236 28.43 13.50 -27.78
CA GLU A 236 27.69 14.71 -27.45
C GLU A 236 26.20 14.38 -27.20
N ILE A 237 25.59 13.62 -28.13
CA ILE A 237 24.18 13.18 -27.98
C ILE A 237 23.99 12.37 -26.67
N ARG A 238 24.89 11.47 -26.37
CA ARG A 238 24.80 10.66 -25.14
C ARG A 238 24.99 11.49 -23.88
N SER A 239 25.92 12.43 -23.89
CA SER A 239 26.16 13.31 -22.74
C SER A 239 24.95 14.22 -22.50
N ALA A 240 24.37 14.79 -23.53
CA ALA A 240 23.15 15.58 -23.44
C ALA A 240 21.97 14.74 -22.93
N MET A 241 21.73 13.57 -23.53
CA MET A 241 20.68 12.65 -23.06
C MET A 241 20.84 12.29 -21.60
N ARG A 242 22.07 12.08 -21.12
CA ARG A 242 22.29 11.77 -19.70
C ARG A 242 21.82 12.90 -18.79
N THR A 243 22.14 14.15 -19.13
CA THR A 243 21.68 15.32 -18.38
C THR A 243 20.17 15.42 -18.39
N GLU A 244 19.55 15.38 -19.57
CA GLU A 244 18.12 15.51 -19.75
C GLU A 244 17.31 14.36 -19.10
N VAL A 245 17.86 13.14 -19.05
CA VAL A 245 17.25 12.00 -18.35
C VAL A 245 17.29 12.22 -16.84
N MET A 246 18.38 12.77 -16.31
CA MET A 246 18.48 13.07 -14.88
C MET A 246 17.56 14.20 -14.46
N ASP A 247 17.40 15.21 -15.32
CA ASP A 247 16.50 16.34 -15.05
C ASP A 247 15.02 16.02 -15.34
N GLY A 248 14.75 14.88 -16.03
CA GLY A 248 13.42 14.42 -16.37
C GLY A 248 12.84 15.01 -17.65
N ASP A 249 13.62 15.76 -18.40
CA ASP A 249 13.23 16.44 -19.65
C ASP A 249 13.22 15.50 -20.86
N ILE A 250 13.96 14.39 -20.79
CA ILE A 250 13.92 13.28 -21.75
C ILE A 250 13.61 11.97 -21.04
N VAL A 251 12.68 11.21 -21.61
CA VAL A 251 12.39 9.83 -21.22
C VAL A 251 12.70 8.89 -22.39
N PRO A 252 13.87 8.23 -22.39
CA PRO A 252 14.26 7.32 -23.46
C PRO A 252 13.29 6.14 -23.56
N VAL A 253 12.96 5.71 -24.78
CA VAL A 253 12.15 4.51 -25.02
C VAL A 253 13.01 3.49 -25.75
N ALA A 254 13.28 2.38 -25.05
CA ALA A 254 13.92 1.18 -25.58
C ALA A 254 12.92 0.06 -25.78
N MET A 255 13.30 -1.02 -26.42
CA MET A 255 12.41 -2.16 -26.67
C MET A 255 13.17 -3.49 -26.81
N GLY A 256 12.43 -4.60 -26.67
CA GLY A 256 12.98 -5.92 -26.90
C GLY A 256 12.01 -7.07 -26.63
N SER A 257 12.57 -8.27 -26.68
CA SER A 257 11.93 -9.51 -26.25
C SER A 257 12.63 -10.08 -25.02
N ASN A 258 11.92 -10.19 -23.94
CA ASN A 258 12.44 -10.78 -22.70
C ASN A 258 12.70 -12.28 -22.87
N VAL A 259 11.78 -13.00 -23.53
CA VAL A 259 11.84 -14.44 -23.73
C VAL A 259 13.02 -14.85 -24.62
N GLN A 260 13.34 -14.03 -25.62
CA GLN A 260 14.48 -14.25 -26.51
C GLN A 260 15.74 -13.52 -26.05
N ALA A 261 15.66 -12.77 -24.93
CA ALA A 261 16.73 -11.93 -24.40
C ALA A 261 17.29 -10.92 -25.43
N GLN A 262 16.46 -10.50 -26.39
CA GLN A 262 16.79 -9.50 -27.41
C GLN A 262 16.53 -8.09 -26.91
N GLY A 263 17.43 -7.15 -27.16
CA GLY A 263 17.32 -5.77 -26.68
C GLY A 263 17.78 -5.54 -25.24
N VAL A 264 17.85 -6.59 -24.42
CA VAL A 264 18.19 -6.52 -22.99
C VAL A 264 19.60 -6.00 -22.73
N ALA A 265 20.60 -6.45 -23.52
CA ALA A 265 21.95 -5.92 -23.43
C ALA A 265 22.06 -4.42 -23.76
N ASN A 266 21.19 -3.92 -24.65
CA ASN A 266 21.11 -2.50 -24.93
C ASN A 266 20.56 -1.74 -23.71
N LEU A 267 19.46 -2.23 -23.12
CA LEU A 267 18.87 -1.65 -21.91
C LEU A 267 19.87 -1.60 -20.75
N LEU A 268 20.62 -2.69 -20.52
CA LEU A 268 21.66 -2.72 -19.47
C LEU A 268 22.74 -1.66 -19.70
N SER A 269 23.19 -1.50 -20.96
CA SER A 269 24.16 -0.47 -21.32
C SER A 269 23.57 0.96 -21.19
N ASP A 270 22.28 1.14 -21.49
CA ASP A 270 21.61 2.43 -21.35
C ASP A 270 21.39 2.81 -19.88
N ILE A 271 21.09 1.84 -19.02
CA ILE A 271 21.05 2.04 -17.57
C ILE A 271 22.39 2.56 -17.05
N VAL A 272 23.50 1.97 -17.47
CA VAL A 272 24.84 2.42 -17.05
C VAL A 272 25.14 3.83 -17.55
N ARG A 273 24.73 4.15 -18.78
CA ARG A 273 25.05 5.43 -19.46
C ARG A 273 24.17 6.59 -19.03
N PHE A 274 22.87 6.37 -18.92
CA PHE A 274 21.90 7.46 -18.75
C PHE A 274 21.41 7.60 -17.33
N PHE A 275 21.34 6.53 -16.54
CA PHE A 275 20.87 6.65 -15.17
C PHE A 275 21.94 7.19 -14.22
N PRO A 276 21.54 7.96 -13.22
CA PRO A 276 22.46 8.48 -12.21
C PRO A 276 23.03 7.36 -11.34
N SER A 277 24.18 7.61 -10.77
CA SER A 277 24.68 6.91 -9.59
C SER A 277 23.96 7.43 -8.33
N PRO A 278 24.04 6.73 -7.20
CA PRO A 278 23.41 7.16 -5.95
C PRO A 278 23.81 8.57 -5.49
N GLU A 279 24.95 9.09 -5.93
CA GLU A 279 25.46 10.45 -5.60
C GLU A 279 24.48 11.56 -5.99
N TYR A 280 23.66 11.35 -7.02
CA TYR A 280 22.68 12.35 -7.47
C TYR A 280 21.42 12.41 -6.62
N ARG A 281 21.18 11.40 -5.79
CA ARG A 281 20.03 11.36 -4.90
C ARG A 281 20.50 11.38 -3.45
N GLU A 282 20.65 12.56 -2.91
CA GLU A 282 21.09 12.74 -1.54
C GLU A 282 20.11 12.16 -0.52
N CYS A 283 20.67 11.49 0.49
CA CYS A 283 19.93 11.10 1.68
C CYS A 283 19.97 12.27 2.68
N VAL A 284 18.88 13.01 2.77
CA VAL A 284 18.75 14.14 3.70
C VAL A 284 17.94 13.73 4.91
N GLY A 285 18.47 13.95 6.09
CA GLY A 285 17.84 13.61 7.36
C GLY A 285 18.06 14.68 8.42
N ILE A 286 17.67 14.36 9.63
CA ILE A 286 17.83 15.24 10.80
C ILE A 286 18.69 14.52 11.83
N ASN A 287 19.74 15.20 12.31
CA ASN A 287 20.49 14.77 13.48
C ASN A 287 19.63 14.99 14.73
N ARG A 288 19.20 13.91 15.37
CA ARG A 288 18.29 13.95 16.54
C ARG A 288 18.91 14.58 17.78
N LYS A 289 20.23 14.73 17.83
CA LYS A 289 20.94 15.32 18.95
C LYS A 289 21.08 16.84 18.82
N THR A 290 21.39 17.34 17.62
CA THR A 290 21.57 18.76 17.33
C THR A 290 20.35 19.43 16.71
N ASN A 291 19.43 18.65 16.19
CA ASN A 291 18.27 19.07 15.41
C ASN A 291 18.64 19.81 14.10
N GLU A 292 19.83 19.56 13.58
CA GLU A 292 20.34 20.11 12.33
C GLU A 292 20.11 19.15 11.18
N ILE A 293 20.05 19.70 9.96
CA ILE A 293 19.98 18.92 8.73
C ILE A 293 21.29 18.13 8.58
N PHE A 294 21.17 16.86 8.24
CA PHE A 294 22.28 15.98 7.91
C PHE A 294 22.17 15.55 6.44
N GLU A 295 23.17 15.88 5.66
CA GLU A 295 23.29 15.47 4.25
C GLU A 295 24.38 14.40 4.16
N ALA A 296 24.01 13.24 3.64
CA ALA A 296 24.91 12.07 3.66
C ALA A 296 26.02 12.13 2.61
N HIS A 297 25.81 12.78 1.48
CA HIS A 297 26.73 12.92 0.32
C HIS A 297 27.40 11.62 -0.14
N HIS A 298 26.92 10.46 0.30
CA HIS A 298 27.51 9.13 0.04
C HIS A 298 29.02 9.05 0.33
N ASP A 299 29.52 9.83 1.30
CA ASP A 299 30.92 9.86 1.70
C ASP A 299 31.28 8.63 2.54
N PHE A 300 32.29 7.88 2.11
CA PHE A 300 32.79 6.68 2.79
C PHE A 300 33.48 6.97 4.12
N ALA A 301 34.03 8.18 4.31
CA ALA A 301 34.70 8.60 5.54
C ALA A 301 33.74 9.19 6.58
N ALA A 302 32.51 9.51 6.19
CA ALA A 302 31.51 10.09 7.06
C ALA A 302 30.97 9.08 8.08
N ALA A 303 30.20 9.58 9.04
CA ALA A 303 29.46 8.75 9.99
C ALA A 303 28.58 7.76 9.25
N LYS A 304 28.60 6.51 9.71
CA LYS A 304 27.83 5.41 9.05
C LYS A 304 26.34 5.64 9.24
N THR A 305 25.62 5.69 8.13
CA THR A 305 24.16 5.74 8.12
C THR A 305 23.59 4.84 7.05
N ALA A 306 22.43 4.23 7.35
CA ALA A 306 21.71 3.40 6.41
C ALA A 306 20.20 3.49 6.63
N TYR A 307 19.44 3.52 5.56
CA TYR A 307 17.99 3.52 5.57
C TYR A 307 17.44 2.11 5.37
N VAL A 308 16.56 1.67 6.27
CA VAL A 308 15.91 0.36 6.19
C VAL A 308 14.65 0.48 5.34
N PHE A 309 14.72 0.08 4.09
CA PHE A 309 13.59 0.26 3.17
C PHE A 309 12.65 -0.94 3.09
N LYS A 310 13.08 -2.14 3.52
CA LYS A 310 12.27 -3.36 3.46
C LYS A 310 12.64 -4.34 4.56
N THR A 311 11.65 -5.10 5.02
CA THR A 311 11.83 -6.24 5.93
C THR A 311 11.34 -7.53 5.27
N MET A 312 12.10 -8.62 5.42
CA MET A 312 11.71 -9.96 4.99
C MET A 312 11.96 -10.95 6.13
N VAL A 313 11.05 -11.89 6.34
CA VAL A 313 11.22 -12.95 7.35
C VAL A 313 11.48 -14.29 6.66
N ASP A 314 12.70 -14.75 6.79
CA ASP A 314 13.11 -16.07 6.30
C ASP A 314 12.85 -17.13 7.39
N PRO A 315 12.28 -18.31 7.06
CA PRO A 315 11.96 -19.34 8.03
C PRO A 315 13.19 -19.92 8.77
N PHE A 316 14.38 -19.87 8.17
CA PHE A 316 15.60 -20.48 8.69
C PHE A 316 16.54 -19.46 9.34
N ILE A 317 16.74 -18.33 8.69
CA ILE A 317 17.68 -17.28 9.12
C ILE A 317 17.00 -16.29 10.08
N GLY A 318 15.70 -16.14 9.91
CA GLY A 318 14.89 -15.17 10.64
C GLY A 318 14.71 -13.86 9.85
N LYS A 319 14.75 -12.74 10.55
CA LYS A 319 14.48 -11.43 9.95
C LYS A 319 15.69 -10.89 9.20
N TYR A 320 15.47 -10.47 7.94
CA TYR A 320 16.35 -9.62 7.16
C TYR A 320 15.81 -8.18 7.15
N SER A 321 16.68 -7.22 7.39
CA SER A 321 16.44 -5.80 7.14
C SER A 321 17.23 -5.38 5.92
N PHE A 322 16.56 -5.05 4.83
CA PHE A 322 17.17 -4.53 3.62
C PHE A 322 17.51 -3.06 3.83
N VAL A 323 18.73 -2.70 3.53
CA VAL A 323 19.24 -1.36 3.76
C VAL A 323 19.87 -0.78 2.51
N LYS A 324 19.68 0.54 2.32
CA LYS A 324 20.50 1.37 1.45
C LYS A 324 21.47 2.15 2.34
N VAL A 325 22.76 1.99 2.09
CA VAL A 325 23.80 2.73 2.83
C VAL A 325 23.85 4.15 2.28
N CYS A 326 23.67 5.16 3.14
CA CYS A 326 23.65 6.57 2.75
C CYS A 326 25.01 7.24 2.96
N SER A 327 25.74 6.86 4.01
CA SER A 327 27.10 7.36 4.27
C SER A 327 27.93 6.34 5.02
N GLY A 328 29.25 6.46 4.92
CA GLY A 328 30.20 5.54 5.53
C GLY A 328 30.29 4.19 4.85
N VAL A 329 30.85 3.23 5.54
CA VAL A 329 30.99 1.83 5.11
C VAL A 329 30.49 0.94 6.22
N LEU A 330 29.43 0.16 5.98
CA LEU A 330 28.93 -0.82 6.94
C LEU A 330 29.77 -2.06 6.92
N LYS A 331 30.12 -2.56 8.10
CA LYS A 331 30.92 -3.78 8.29
C LYS A 331 30.22 -4.75 9.22
N GLY A 332 30.51 -6.03 9.06
CA GLY A 332 30.18 -7.02 10.08
C GLY A 332 30.79 -6.60 11.44
N ASP A 333 30.07 -6.88 12.51
CA ASP A 333 30.40 -6.49 13.90
C ASP A 333 30.30 -5.00 14.25
N ASP A 334 29.86 -4.12 13.34
CA ASP A 334 29.52 -2.74 13.70
C ASP A 334 28.36 -2.72 14.72
N VAL A 335 28.43 -1.77 15.65
CA VAL A 335 27.31 -1.44 16.54
C VAL A 335 26.76 -0.10 16.13
N LEU A 336 25.57 -0.13 15.52
CA LEU A 336 24.84 1.08 15.13
C LEU A 336 23.75 1.39 16.15
N TYR A 337 23.12 2.52 15.97
CA TYR A 337 22.03 3.02 16.79
C TYR A 337 20.81 3.31 15.91
N ASN A 338 19.65 2.89 16.37
CA ASN A 338 18.36 3.16 15.74
C ASN A 338 17.65 4.27 16.55
N PRO A 339 17.61 5.51 16.06
CA PRO A 339 17.01 6.62 16.78
C PRO A 339 15.48 6.55 16.88
N GLU A 340 14.81 5.78 16.03
CA GLU A 340 13.35 5.60 16.05
C GLU A 340 12.89 4.67 17.18
N SER A 341 13.72 3.70 17.56
CA SER A 341 13.42 2.74 18.64
C SER A 341 14.27 2.97 19.91
N ASP A 342 15.17 3.96 19.89
CA ASP A 342 16.15 4.25 20.96
C ASP A 342 16.94 2.99 21.38
N ALA A 343 17.40 2.20 20.39
CA ALA A 343 18.04 0.93 20.62
C ALA A 343 19.34 0.76 19.85
N GLU A 344 20.28 0.01 20.43
CA GLU A 344 21.48 -0.42 19.71
C GLU A 344 21.14 -1.54 18.71
N ALA A 345 21.68 -1.42 17.51
CA ALA A 345 21.58 -2.40 16.44
C ALA A 345 22.96 -3.00 16.19
N LYS A 346 23.20 -4.20 16.71
CA LYS A 346 24.43 -4.93 16.47
C LYS A 346 24.37 -5.59 15.08
N ILE A 347 25.24 -5.14 14.18
CA ILE A 347 25.37 -5.70 12.85
C ILE A 347 26.11 -7.05 12.96
N GLY A 348 25.40 -8.11 12.58
CA GLY A 348 26.03 -9.41 12.45
C GLY A 348 26.57 -9.60 11.03
N LYS A 349 26.02 -10.61 10.35
CA LYS A 349 26.37 -10.86 8.94
C LYS A 349 25.60 -9.93 8.00
N ILE A 350 26.29 -9.47 6.98
CA ILE A 350 25.75 -8.65 5.90
C ILE A 350 25.66 -9.51 4.65
N TYR A 351 24.60 -9.35 3.88
CA TYR A 351 24.35 -10.12 2.69
C TYR A 351 23.99 -9.23 1.51
N THR A 352 24.36 -9.64 0.31
CA THR A 352 23.61 -9.30 -0.90
C THR A 352 22.66 -10.47 -1.20
N LEU A 353 21.42 -10.18 -1.59
CA LEU A 353 20.47 -11.20 -1.96
C LEU A 353 20.23 -11.17 -3.46
N SER A 354 20.15 -12.36 -4.07
CA SER A 354 19.62 -12.54 -5.42
C SER A 354 18.35 -13.38 -5.30
N GLY A 355 17.19 -12.70 -5.29
CA GLY A 355 15.94 -13.31 -4.83
C GLY A 355 16.06 -13.78 -3.37
N ASN A 356 15.90 -15.08 -3.13
CA ASN A 356 16.06 -15.69 -1.80
C ASN A 356 17.47 -16.26 -1.53
N LYS A 357 18.43 -16.07 -2.43
CA LYS A 357 19.79 -16.62 -2.27
C LYS A 357 20.72 -15.59 -1.64
N PRO A 358 21.08 -15.72 -0.35
CA PRO A 358 21.99 -14.82 0.31
C PRO A 358 23.44 -15.12 -0.06
N VAL A 359 24.20 -14.08 -0.37
CA VAL A 359 25.66 -14.12 -0.50
C VAL A 359 26.26 -13.22 0.55
N GLU A 360 27.02 -13.81 1.48
CA GLU A 360 27.67 -13.05 2.56
C GLU A 360 28.73 -12.11 2.00
N VAL A 361 28.71 -10.85 2.44
CA VAL A 361 29.70 -9.84 2.09
C VAL A 361 30.28 -9.23 3.37
N GLN A 362 31.54 -8.76 3.30
CA GLN A 362 32.22 -8.21 4.47
C GLN A 362 31.81 -6.76 4.76
N GLU A 363 31.52 -6.01 3.70
CA GLU A 363 31.27 -4.57 3.75
C GLU A 363 30.21 -4.17 2.75
N LEU A 364 29.45 -3.11 3.08
CA LEU A 364 28.60 -2.38 2.15
C LEU A 364 29.01 -0.91 2.15
N PHE A 365 29.23 -0.36 0.98
CA PHE A 365 29.65 1.02 0.77
C PHE A 365 28.45 1.95 0.60
N ALA A 366 28.64 3.23 0.89
CA ALA A 366 27.60 4.25 0.62
C ALA A 366 27.11 4.20 -0.82
N GLY A 367 25.81 4.24 -1.01
CA GLY A 367 25.10 4.07 -2.27
C GLY A 367 24.66 2.64 -2.56
N ASP A 368 25.23 1.62 -1.90
CA ASP A 368 24.89 0.22 -2.19
C ASP A 368 23.69 -0.28 -1.35
N ILE A 369 23.06 -1.33 -1.87
CA ILE A 369 21.94 -2.02 -1.25
C ILE A 369 22.39 -3.41 -0.78
N GLY A 370 22.01 -3.76 0.45
CA GLY A 370 22.23 -5.08 1.01
C GLY A 370 21.19 -5.43 2.08
N ALA A 371 21.42 -6.54 2.77
CA ALA A 371 20.55 -6.97 3.85
C ALA A 371 21.34 -7.36 5.10
N ILE A 372 20.82 -7.02 6.26
CA ILE A 372 21.38 -7.34 7.56
C ILE A 372 20.45 -8.33 8.25
N ALA A 373 21.01 -9.47 8.69
CA ALA A 373 20.22 -10.49 9.36
C ALA A 373 20.05 -10.19 10.86
N LYS A 374 18.91 -10.61 11.41
CA LYS A 374 18.62 -10.70 12.86
C LYS A 374 18.56 -9.37 13.61
N LEU A 375 18.26 -8.26 12.94
CA LEU A 375 17.97 -6.99 13.62
C LEU A 375 16.54 -7.02 14.21
N THR A 376 16.42 -7.25 15.50
CA THR A 376 15.14 -7.45 16.18
C THR A 376 14.36 -6.17 16.42
N SER A 377 15.06 -5.07 16.76
CA SER A 377 14.48 -3.77 17.10
C SER A 377 14.26 -2.83 15.90
N THR A 378 14.58 -3.28 14.69
CA THR A 378 14.54 -2.47 13.47
C THR A 378 13.27 -2.76 12.67
N LYS A 379 12.65 -1.75 12.10
CA LYS A 379 11.46 -1.85 11.24
C LYS A 379 11.72 -1.17 9.90
N THR A 380 10.92 -1.51 8.90
CA THR A 380 10.89 -0.78 7.63
C THR A 380 10.62 0.71 7.89
N GLY A 381 11.41 1.58 7.27
CA GLY A 381 11.41 3.02 7.46
C GLY A 381 12.32 3.54 8.57
N ASP A 382 12.98 2.68 9.32
CA ASP A 382 13.93 3.11 10.36
C ASP A 382 15.28 3.50 9.74
N THR A 383 16.03 4.34 10.46
CA THR A 383 17.41 4.68 10.14
C THR A 383 18.36 3.98 11.10
N LEU A 384 19.43 3.44 10.56
CA LEU A 384 20.59 2.99 11.35
C LEU A 384 21.68 4.04 11.23
N SER A 385 22.23 4.51 12.35
CA SER A 385 23.24 5.57 12.41
C SER A 385 24.27 5.28 13.49
N THR A 386 25.25 6.15 13.66
CA THR A 386 26.17 6.06 14.82
C THR A 386 25.54 6.75 16.02
N LYS A 387 25.80 6.25 17.24
CA LYS A 387 25.27 6.84 18.49
C LYS A 387 25.74 8.28 18.72
N ASN A 388 26.92 8.62 18.20
CA ASN A 388 27.47 9.97 18.31
C ASN A 388 26.79 10.95 17.34
N THR A 389 26.31 10.46 16.19
CA THR A 389 25.61 11.22 15.17
C THR A 389 24.30 10.48 14.85
N PRO A 390 23.29 10.59 15.75
CA PRO A 390 22.02 9.90 15.58
C PRO A 390 21.18 10.61 14.51
N VAL A 391 21.18 10.06 13.29
CA VAL A 391 20.46 10.60 12.13
C VAL A 391 19.16 9.83 11.92
N SER A 392 18.10 10.53 11.57
CA SER A 392 16.84 9.98 11.08
C SER A 392 16.52 10.59 9.72
N TYR A 393 16.32 9.72 8.71
CA TYR A 393 15.91 10.14 7.36
C TYR A 393 14.40 10.35 7.23
N GLY A 394 13.67 10.12 8.32
CA GLY A 394 12.20 10.10 8.28
C GLY A 394 11.66 8.80 7.64
N ARG A 395 10.46 8.46 8.00
CA ARG A 395 9.79 7.30 7.40
C ARG A 395 9.09 7.71 6.12
N THR A 396 9.22 6.90 5.07
CA THR A 396 8.40 7.01 3.88
C THR A 396 6.93 6.92 4.27
N GLU A 397 6.09 7.80 3.73
CA GLU A 397 4.65 7.70 3.88
C GLU A 397 4.12 6.62 2.94
N TYR A 398 3.79 5.48 3.52
CA TYR A 398 3.18 4.36 2.80
C TYR A 398 1.68 4.53 2.66
N SER A 399 1.13 3.94 1.60
CA SER A 399 -0.31 3.84 1.39
C SER A 399 -0.99 3.16 2.57
N LYS A 400 -2.08 3.75 3.06
CA LYS A 400 -2.84 3.20 4.19
C LYS A 400 -3.83 2.15 3.69
N PRO A 401 -3.97 1.01 4.41
CA PRO A 401 -4.96 0.01 4.05
C PRO A 401 -6.38 0.57 4.23
N TYR A 402 -7.24 0.36 3.24
CA TYR A 402 -8.60 0.89 3.21
C TYR A 402 -9.69 -0.18 3.06
N THR A 403 -9.33 -1.42 2.78
CA THR A 403 -10.28 -2.54 2.84
C THR A 403 -10.00 -3.40 4.06
N TYR A 404 -11.04 -4.02 4.59
CA TYR A 404 -10.88 -4.90 5.75
C TYR A 404 -11.92 -6.02 5.76
N MET A 405 -11.55 -7.13 6.38
CA MET A 405 -12.41 -8.28 6.63
C MET A 405 -12.31 -8.72 8.10
N LYS A 406 -13.35 -9.35 8.60
CA LYS A 406 -13.27 -10.11 9.84
C LYS A 406 -12.53 -11.40 9.55
N TYR A 407 -11.64 -11.82 10.45
CA TYR A 407 -11.06 -13.15 10.35
C TYR A 407 -11.43 -14.01 11.55
N VAL A 408 -11.58 -15.30 11.29
CA VAL A 408 -11.88 -16.34 12.28
C VAL A 408 -10.81 -17.41 12.17
N VAL A 409 -10.23 -17.80 13.30
CA VAL A 409 -9.24 -18.88 13.36
C VAL A 409 -9.93 -20.23 13.10
N ASN A 410 -9.38 -21.03 12.19
CA ASN A 410 -10.01 -22.28 11.77
C ASN A 410 -10.07 -23.33 12.89
N ASN A 411 -9.02 -23.44 13.69
CA ASN A 411 -8.93 -24.43 14.76
C ASN A 411 -8.85 -23.75 16.13
N LYS A 412 -9.69 -24.14 17.05
CA LYS A 412 -9.59 -23.72 18.46
C LYS A 412 -8.20 -24.07 19.02
N GLY A 413 -7.57 -23.09 19.66
CA GLY A 413 -6.24 -23.24 20.27
C GLY A 413 -5.08 -22.78 19.39
N ASP A 414 -5.33 -22.36 18.13
CA ASP A 414 -4.32 -21.77 17.27
C ASP A 414 -4.29 -20.23 17.33
N GLU A 415 -5.09 -19.59 18.19
CA GLU A 415 -5.25 -18.13 18.28
C GLU A 415 -3.90 -17.42 18.52
N ASP A 416 -3.10 -17.93 19.46
CA ASP A 416 -1.78 -17.36 19.77
C ASP A 416 -0.81 -17.53 18.60
N LYS A 417 -0.83 -18.67 17.92
CA LYS A 417 0.02 -18.94 16.75
C LYS A 417 -0.37 -18.03 15.58
N VAL A 418 -1.67 -17.85 15.33
CA VAL A 418 -2.17 -16.93 14.31
C VAL A 418 -1.76 -15.49 14.62
N SER A 419 -1.90 -15.06 15.87
CA SER A 419 -1.49 -13.73 16.31
C SER A 419 0.00 -13.48 16.10
N GLN A 420 0.86 -14.43 16.47
CA GLN A 420 2.30 -14.35 16.26
C GLN A 420 2.67 -14.37 14.78
N ALA A 421 2.00 -15.17 13.96
CA ALA A 421 2.22 -15.23 12.52
C ALA A 421 1.82 -13.92 11.83
N LEU A 422 0.65 -13.37 12.18
CA LEU A 422 0.19 -12.07 11.70
C LEU A 422 1.14 -10.93 12.11
N ALA A 423 1.67 -10.95 13.32
CA ALA A 423 2.66 -9.97 13.77
C ALA A 423 3.94 -10.01 12.92
N LYS A 424 4.39 -11.19 12.52
CA LYS A 424 5.53 -11.35 11.61
C LYS A 424 5.21 -10.84 10.20
N MET A 425 3.99 -11.12 9.70
CA MET A 425 3.56 -10.64 8.38
C MET A 425 3.40 -9.11 8.36
N MET A 426 2.89 -8.50 9.44
CA MET A 426 2.85 -7.03 9.58
C MET A 426 4.24 -6.40 9.70
N ALA A 427 5.25 -7.15 10.09
CA ALA A 427 6.64 -6.67 10.07
C ALA A 427 7.25 -6.70 8.67
N GLU A 428 6.76 -7.59 7.79
CA GLU A 428 7.15 -7.65 6.37
C GLU A 428 6.38 -6.64 5.53
N ASP A 429 5.07 -6.50 5.77
CA ASP A 429 4.16 -5.70 4.95
C ASP A 429 3.60 -4.52 5.76
N VAL A 430 4.05 -3.32 5.42
CA VAL A 430 3.66 -2.07 6.08
C VAL A 430 2.21 -1.67 5.82
N THR A 431 1.57 -2.26 4.82
CA THR A 431 0.16 -2.02 4.46
C THR A 431 -0.81 -3.04 5.06
N LEU A 432 -0.31 -4.00 5.81
CA LEU A 432 -1.12 -4.97 6.55
C LEU A 432 -1.33 -4.51 7.98
N LYS A 433 -2.58 -4.53 8.47
CA LYS A 433 -2.90 -4.14 9.85
C LYS A 433 -3.94 -5.09 10.45
N VAL A 434 -3.78 -5.41 11.71
CA VAL A 434 -4.75 -6.19 12.50
C VAL A 434 -5.28 -5.35 13.64
N VAL A 435 -6.59 -5.38 13.85
CA VAL A 435 -7.30 -4.65 14.89
C VAL A 435 -8.27 -5.58 15.62
N ASN A 436 -8.22 -5.57 16.94
CA ASN A 436 -9.22 -6.25 17.76
C ASN A 436 -10.34 -5.26 18.08
N ASP A 437 -11.50 -5.49 17.49
CA ASP A 437 -12.71 -4.74 17.74
C ASP A 437 -13.44 -5.37 18.95
N SER A 438 -13.19 -4.81 20.12
CA SER A 438 -13.76 -5.29 21.39
C SER A 438 -15.27 -5.08 21.47
N GLU A 439 -15.78 -4.05 20.80
CA GLU A 439 -17.19 -3.70 20.79
C GLU A 439 -18.04 -4.78 20.11
N ASN A 440 -17.62 -5.19 18.89
CA ASN A 440 -18.32 -6.22 18.13
C ASN A 440 -17.75 -7.62 18.36
N ARG A 441 -16.78 -7.75 19.28
CA ARG A 441 -16.09 -9.01 19.62
C ARG A 441 -15.60 -9.73 18.36
N GLN A 442 -14.86 -9.01 17.52
CA GLN A 442 -14.32 -9.54 16.28
C GLN A 442 -12.86 -9.08 16.08
N SER A 443 -12.12 -9.86 15.35
CA SER A 443 -10.77 -9.51 14.91
C SER A 443 -10.81 -9.12 13.43
N LEU A 444 -10.28 -7.96 13.11
CA LEU A 444 -10.28 -7.39 11.77
C LEU A 444 -8.88 -7.41 11.20
N ILE A 445 -8.79 -7.71 9.90
CA ILE A 445 -7.57 -7.62 9.13
C ILE A 445 -7.77 -6.61 8.00
N TYR A 446 -6.89 -5.63 7.93
CA TYR A 446 -6.91 -4.54 6.94
C TYR A 446 -5.82 -4.75 5.90
N GLY A 447 -6.10 -4.44 4.65
CA GLY A 447 -5.18 -4.51 3.53
C GLY A 447 -5.55 -3.57 2.39
N MET A 448 -4.81 -3.64 1.30
CA MET A 448 -4.97 -2.76 0.13
C MET A 448 -6.03 -3.26 -0.87
N GLY A 449 -6.54 -4.46 -0.70
CA GLY A 449 -7.56 -5.05 -1.57
C GLY A 449 -7.87 -6.48 -1.17
N ASP A 450 -8.88 -7.05 -1.84
CA ASP A 450 -9.36 -8.41 -1.51
C ASP A 450 -8.29 -9.47 -1.80
N GLN A 451 -7.52 -9.33 -2.91
CA GLN A 451 -6.40 -10.23 -3.21
C GLN A 451 -5.31 -10.17 -2.15
N HIS A 452 -5.02 -8.98 -1.60
CA HIS A 452 -4.04 -8.83 -0.53
C HIS A 452 -4.44 -9.66 0.70
N LEU A 453 -5.72 -9.58 1.12
CA LEU A 453 -6.23 -10.32 2.27
C LEU A 453 -6.27 -11.84 2.03
N GLU A 454 -6.67 -12.27 0.83
CA GLU A 454 -6.65 -13.69 0.43
C GLU A 454 -5.23 -14.26 0.41
N VAL A 455 -4.27 -13.52 -0.14
CA VAL A 455 -2.84 -13.90 -0.14
C VAL A 455 -2.33 -14.01 1.30
N THR A 456 -2.70 -13.08 2.17
CA THR A 456 -2.33 -13.11 3.59
C THR A 456 -2.84 -14.38 4.27
N ALA A 457 -4.11 -14.74 4.05
CA ALA A 457 -4.69 -15.98 4.58
C ALA A 457 -3.98 -17.24 4.03
N SER A 458 -3.65 -17.24 2.74
CA SER A 458 -2.94 -18.34 2.09
C SER A 458 -1.51 -18.49 2.62
N LYS A 459 -0.77 -17.39 2.77
CA LYS A 459 0.58 -17.37 3.36
C LYS A 459 0.58 -17.87 4.82
N LEU A 460 -0.45 -17.53 5.62
CA LEU A 460 -0.60 -18.06 6.97
C LEU A 460 -0.69 -19.59 6.96
N ALA A 461 -1.50 -20.15 6.08
CA ALA A 461 -1.66 -21.60 5.97
C ALA A 461 -0.38 -22.28 5.46
N GLU A 462 0.29 -21.69 4.47
CA GLU A 462 1.45 -22.32 3.85
C GLU A 462 2.72 -22.16 4.68
N ARG A 463 3.08 -20.96 5.12
CA ARG A 463 4.32 -20.69 5.85
C ARG A 463 4.25 -21.05 7.33
N TYR A 464 3.12 -20.75 7.98
CA TYR A 464 2.98 -20.86 9.44
C TYR A 464 2.11 -22.05 9.90
N LYS A 465 1.52 -22.77 8.93
CA LYS A 465 0.66 -23.96 9.19
C LYS A 465 -0.52 -23.68 10.10
N VAL A 466 -1.04 -22.45 10.04
CA VAL A 466 -2.26 -22.02 10.73
C VAL A 466 -3.22 -21.40 9.74
N GLY A 467 -4.51 -21.61 9.94
CA GLY A 467 -5.53 -21.13 8.98
C GLY A 467 -6.49 -20.13 9.59
N ILE A 468 -6.88 -19.17 8.79
CA ILE A 468 -7.98 -18.25 9.06
C ILE A 468 -9.01 -18.31 7.94
N ARG A 469 -10.26 -17.99 8.28
CA ARG A 469 -11.34 -17.74 7.31
C ARG A 469 -11.70 -16.26 7.36
N LEU A 470 -11.81 -15.66 6.18
CA LEU A 470 -12.26 -14.29 6.02
C LEU A 470 -13.79 -14.24 5.93
N GLU A 471 -14.39 -13.37 6.71
CA GLU A 471 -15.84 -13.17 6.77
C GLU A 471 -16.18 -11.68 6.69
N THR A 472 -17.43 -11.37 6.29
CA THR A 472 -17.92 -9.99 6.33
C THR A 472 -17.90 -9.47 7.78
N PRO A 473 -17.32 -8.29 8.02
CA PRO A 473 -17.26 -7.71 9.36
C PRO A 473 -18.64 -7.38 9.90
N LYS A 474 -18.80 -7.43 11.21
CA LYS A 474 -19.97 -6.87 11.89
C LYS A 474 -19.84 -5.36 11.93
N VAL A 475 -20.95 -4.68 11.71
CA VAL A 475 -21.04 -3.23 11.79
C VAL A 475 -21.52 -2.80 13.18
N ALA A 476 -20.92 -1.75 13.71
CA ALA A 476 -21.26 -1.20 15.03
C ALA A 476 -22.56 -0.39 14.98
N PHE A 477 -23.70 -1.07 14.99
CA PHE A 477 -24.99 -0.41 15.18
C PHE A 477 -25.14 0.16 16.60
N ARG A 478 -26.11 1.07 16.78
CA ARG A 478 -26.55 1.58 18.07
C ARG A 478 -28.06 1.43 18.20
N GLU A 479 -28.54 1.46 19.43
CA GLU A 479 -29.98 1.55 19.72
C GLU A 479 -30.32 2.92 20.32
N THR A 480 -31.48 3.45 19.98
CA THR A 480 -32.02 4.65 20.60
C THR A 480 -33.54 4.60 20.64
N ILE A 481 -34.16 5.56 21.30
CA ILE A 481 -35.63 5.71 21.42
C ILE A 481 -36.11 6.93 20.68
N ARG A 482 -37.38 6.91 20.22
CA ARG A 482 -38.01 7.99 19.46
C ARG A 482 -39.11 8.71 20.21
N LYS A 483 -39.63 8.11 21.24
CA LYS A 483 -40.78 8.60 22.01
C LYS A 483 -40.46 8.61 23.50
N ASN A 484 -41.24 9.30 24.24
CA ASN A 484 -41.20 9.27 25.69
C ASN A 484 -41.96 8.04 26.19
N SER A 485 -41.47 7.45 27.26
CA SER A 485 -42.18 6.42 28.01
C SER A 485 -42.12 6.71 29.51
N ASP A 486 -43.09 6.22 30.21
CA ASP A 486 -43.20 6.34 31.68
C ASP A 486 -43.52 4.98 32.26
N VAL A 487 -42.68 4.51 33.12
CA VAL A 487 -42.77 3.13 33.64
C VAL A 487 -42.72 3.08 35.17
N ASP A 488 -43.61 2.30 35.70
CA ASP A 488 -43.67 1.94 37.11
C ASP A 488 -43.20 0.45 37.26
N THR A 489 -42.09 0.24 37.98
CA THR A 489 -41.49 -1.10 38.07
C THR A 489 -41.07 -1.43 39.50
N LYS A 490 -41.62 -2.53 39.98
CA LYS A 490 -41.32 -3.12 41.30
C LYS A 490 -40.59 -4.41 41.16
N TYR A 491 -39.39 -4.48 41.75
CA TYR A 491 -38.70 -5.73 41.97
C TYR A 491 -38.93 -6.22 43.40
N LYS A 492 -39.64 -7.31 43.53
CA LYS A 492 -39.92 -7.95 44.83
C LYS A 492 -39.60 -9.43 44.73
N LYS A 493 -38.71 -9.91 45.61
CA LYS A 493 -38.37 -11.33 45.73
C LYS A 493 -38.34 -11.71 47.18
N GLN A 494 -39.05 -12.75 47.52
CA GLN A 494 -39.16 -13.29 48.90
C GLN A 494 -38.84 -14.78 48.86
N SER A 495 -37.69 -15.17 49.41
CA SER A 495 -37.18 -16.54 49.40
C SER A 495 -36.63 -16.90 50.79
N GLY A 496 -37.48 -16.89 51.83
CA GLY A 496 -37.10 -17.28 53.19
C GLY A 496 -36.05 -16.33 53.84
N GLY A 497 -36.41 -15.66 54.94
CA GLY A 497 -35.55 -14.67 55.61
C GLY A 497 -35.77 -13.25 55.10
N HIS A 498 -34.69 -12.46 54.95
CA HIS A 498 -34.78 -11.10 54.39
C HIS A 498 -35.20 -11.12 52.92
N GLY A 499 -36.27 -10.38 52.55
CA GLY A 499 -36.70 -10.18 51.17
C GLY A 499 -35.82 -9.20 50.41
N GLN A 500 -36.10 -9.05 49.11
CA GLN A 500 -35.53 -7.97 48.26
C GLN A 500 -36.65 -7.09 47.76
N TYR A 501 -36.51 -5.76 47.90
CA TYR A 501 -37.50 -4.79 47.46
C TYR A 501 -36.83 -3.57 46.83
N GLY A 502 -37.15 -3.30 45.59
CA GLY A 502 -36.80 -2.05 44.87
C GLY A 502 -37.95 -1.60 44.00
N HIS A 503 -38.35 -0.36 44.13
CA HIS A 503 -39.44 0.22 43.33
C HIS A 503 -39.03 1.57 42.78
N VAL A 504 -39.04 1.70 41.44
CA VAL A 504 -38.68 2.90 40.71
C VAL A 504 -39.77 3.27 39.72
N LYS A 505 -40.11 4.56 39.65
CA LYS A 505 -40.87 5.11 38.56
C LYS A 505 -39.94 6.02 37.74
N MET A 506 -39.82 5.70 36.48
CA MET A 506 -38.84 6.31 35.61
C MET A 506 -39.45 6.73 34.29
N ARG A 507 -39.02 7.92 33.83
CA ARG A 507 -39.32 8.43 32.50
C ARG A 507 -38.11 8.28 31.62
N PHE A 508 -38.30 7.80 30.40
CA PHE A 508 -37.29 7.71 29.37
C PHE A 508 -37.67 8.60 28.19
N GLU A 509 -36.73 9.44 27.76
CA GLU A 509 -36.92 10.43 26.69
C GLU A 509 -35.70 10.47 25.79
N PRO A 510 -35.84 10.81 24.49
CA PRO A 510 -34.66 11.10 23.65
C PRO A 510 -33.87 12.27 24.25
N SER A 511 -32.57 12.12 24.42
CA SER A 511 -31.70 13.20 24.94
C SER A 511 -31.37 14.27 23.87
N GLY A 512 -31.47 13.90 22.59
CA GLY A 512 -31.05 14.76 21.47
C GLY A 512 -29.55 14.75 21.20
N ASP A 513 -28.75 14.04 22.03
CA ASP A 513 -27.33 13.89 21.89
C ASP A 513 -26.98 12.40 21.69
N LEU A 514 -26.59 12.02 20.48
CA LEU A 514 -26.22 10.63 20.14
C LEU A 514 -24.77 10.28 20.47
N ASP A 515 -23.98 11.24 20.92
CA ASP A 515 -22.58 11.02 21.33
C ASP A 515 -22.49 10.50 22.78
N THR A 516 -23.56 10.70 23.55
CA THR A 516 -23.69 10.21 24.93
C THR A 516 -24.63 9.02 25.01
N ALA A 517 -24.28 8.01 25.79
CA ALA A 517 -25.11 6.81 25.99
C ALA A 517 -26.44 7.20 26.70
N TYR A 518 -26.31 7.85 27.84
CA TYR A 518 -27.48 8.28 28.63
C TYR A 518 -27.18 9.56 29.42
N VAL A 519 -28.24 10.23 29.81
CA VAL A 519 -28.25 11.31 30.81
C VAL A 519 -29.16 10.86 31.94
N PHE A 520 -28.64 10.80 33.17
CA PHE A 520 -29.42 10.47 34.35
C PHE A 520 -29.86 11.75 35.06
N GLN A 521 -31.14 11.86 35.38
CA GLN A 521 -31.74 12.96 36.16
C GLN A 521 -32.56 12.41 37.31
N GLU A 522 -32.52 13.09 38.44
CA GLU A 522 -33.33 12.78 39.60
C GLU A 522 -34.32 13.92 39.89
N GLU A 523 -35.59 13.57 40.07
CA GLU A 523 -36.68 14.51 40.37
C GLU A 523 -37.55 14.00 41.55
N VAL A 524 -36.99 13.13 42.41
CA VAL A 524 -37.73 12.50 43.52
C VAL A 524 -38.08 13.49 44.58
N VAL A 525 -39.37 13.58 44.90
CA VAL A 525 -39.94 14.48 45.95
C VAL A 525 -40.31 13.67 47.20
N GLY A 526 -40.11 14.26 48.37
CA GLY A 526 -40.58 13.67 49.64
C GLY A 526 -39.80 12.46 50.15
N GLY A 527 -38.67 12.13 49.53
CA GLY A 527 -37.82 10.97 49.94
C GLY A 527 -38.44 9.62 49.62
N ALA A 528 -39.31 9.53 48.60
CA ALA A 528 -39.98 8.30 48.17
C ALA A 528 -38.93 7.20 47.81
N VAL A 529 -37.81 7.58 47.21
CA VAL A 529 -36.61 6.78 47.10
C VAL A 529 -35.50 7.47 47.88
N PRO A 530 -34.87 6.82 48.86
CA PRO A 530 -33.77 7.42 49.60
C PRO A 530 -32.53 7.70 48.71
N LYS A 531 -31.88 8.85 48.93
CA LYS A 531 -30.77 9.31 48.09
C LYS A 531 -29.59 8.34 48.00
N ASN A 532 -29.34 7.51 49.03
CA ASN A 532 -28.32 6.50 49.03
C ASN A 532 -28.52 5.40 47.98
N TYR A 533 -29.74 5.26 47.40
CA TYR A 533 -30.03 4.31 46.34
C TYR A 533 -29.91 4.87 44.93
N PHE A 534 -29.76 6.22 44.77
CA PHE A 534 -29.60 6.83 43.45
C PHE A 534 -28.38 6.32 42.72
N PRO A 535 -27.19 6.12 43.35
CA PRO A 535 -26.06 5.51 42.66
C PRO A 535 -26.33 4.08 42.18
N ALA A 536 -27.17 3.34 42.87
CA ALA A 536 -27.56 1.98 42.48
C ALA A 536 -28.50 2.00 41.26
N VAL A 537 -29.41 2.98 41.18
CA VAL A 537 -30.27 3.22 40.02
C VAL A 537 -29.41 3.58 38.81
N GLU A 538 -28.46 4.50 38.98
CA GLU A 538 -27.55 4.89 37.89
C GLU A 538 -26.67 3.74 37.42
N LYS A 539 -26.13 2.90 38.33
CA LYS A 539 -25.42 1.66 37.96
C LYS A 539 -26.28 0.72 37.14
N GLY A 540 -27.58 0.60 37.46
CA GLY A 540 -28.54 -0.18 36.69
C GLY A 540 -28.70 0.35 35.25
N LEU A 541 -28.72 1.67 35.07
CA LEU A 541 -28.71 2.29 33.74
C LEU A 541 -27.40 2.05 33.00
N GLN A 542 -26.26 2.24 33.66
CA GLN A 542 -24.93 2.02 33.06
C GLN A 542 -24.78 0.62 32.46
N GLU A 543 -25.26 -0.41 33.19
CA GLU A 543 -25.25 -1.78 32.69
C GLU A 543 -26.25 -1.98 31.54
N SER A 544 -27.44 -1.39 31.65
CA SER A 544 -28.50 -1.55 30.65
C SER A 544 -28.16 -0.95 29.29
N VAL A 545 -27.45 0.20 29.26
CA VAL A 545 -27.08 0.87 28.00
C VAL A 545 -25.97 0.14 27.25
N LEU A 546 -25.22 -0.74 27.89
CA LEU A 546 -24.18 -1.53 27.22
C LEU A 546 -24.76 -2.59 26.27
N LYS A 547 -25.93 -3.10 26.55
CA LYS A 547 -26.64 -4.09 25.74
C LYS A 547 -28.12 -3.74 25.67
N GLY A 548 -28.51 -3.04 24.61
CA GLY A 548 -29.88 -2.59 24.39
C GLY A 548 -30.89 -3.73 24.23
N PRO A 549 -32.15 -3.48 24.58
CA PRO A 549 -33.19 -4.51 24.57
C PRO A 549 -33.71 -4.91 23.20
N LEU A 550 -33.45 -4.10 22.14
CA LEU A 550 -34.00 -4.32 20.80
C LEU A 550 -33.22 -5.40 20.03
N ALA A 551 -31.89 -5.26 19.97
CA ALA A 551 -31.03 -6.18 19.23
C ALA A 551 -29.68 -6.42 19.93
N GLY A 552 -29.52 -5.96 21.16
CA GLY A 552 -28.30 -6.15 21.94
C GLY A 552 -27.15 -5.22 21.60
N TYR A 553 -27.40 -4.14 20.85
CA TYR A 553 -26.41 -3.09 20.56
C TYR A 553 -26.33 -2.07 21.69
N PRO A 554 -25.19 -1.37 21.85
CA PRO A 554 -25.09 -0.28 22.81
C PRO A 554 -26.13 0.82 22.55
N VAL A 555 -26.72 1.32 23.63
CA VAL A 555 -27.72 2.38 23.57
C VAL A 555 -27.08 3.75 23.63
N VAL A 556 -27.60 4.69 22.85
CA VAL A 556 -27.19 6.10 22.83
C VAL A 556 -28.41 7.02 22.84
N GLY A 557 -28.21 8.23 23.28
CA GLY A 557 -29.22 9.29 23.14
C GLY A 557 -30.43 9.15 24.05
N VAL A 558 -30.33 8.57 25.25
CA VAL A 558 -31.41 8.34 26.18
C VAL A 558 -31.25 9.24 27.40
N LYS A 559 -32.29 9.99 27.75
CA LYS A 559 -32.42 10.66 29.04
C LYS A 559 -33.34 9.82 29.94
N ALA A 560 -32.85 9.47 31.12
CA ALA A 560 -33.57 8.67 32.11
C ALA A 560 -33.78 9.50 33.38
N THR A 561 -35.02 9.76 33.73
CA THR A 561 -35.40 10.53 34.92
C THR A 561 -36.05 9.62 35.94
N LEU A 562 -35.45 9.51 37.12
CA LEU A 562 -36.09 8.92 38.29
C LEU A 562 -36.92 10.00 38.99
N TYR A 563 -38.24 9.87 39.01
CA TYR A 563 -39.10 10.87 39.58
C TYR A 563 -39.94 10.45 40.83
N ASP A 564 -40.15 9.11 41.01
CA ASP A 564 -40.87 8.59 42.14
C ASP A 564 -40.46 7.10 42.38
N GLY A 565 -41.00 6.51 43.42
CA GLY A 565 -40.78 5.10 43.76
C GLY A 565 -41.24 4.79 45.19
N SER A 566 -40.76 3.72 45.75
CA SER A 566 -40.90 3.42 47.18
C SER A 566 -39.81 2.49 47.66
N TYR A 567 -39.57 2.47 48.96
CA TYR A 567 -38.63 1.56 49.62
C TYR A 567 -39.26 0.82 50.78
N HIS A 568 -38.63 -0.29 51.12
CA HIS A 568 -39.02 -1.05 52.31
C HIS A 568 -37.90 -0.99 53.35
N PRO A 569 -38.21 -0.63 54.63
CA PRO A 569 -37.15 -0.38 55.62
C PRO A 569 -36.17 -1.54 55.88
N VAL A 570 -36.61 -2.77 55.62
CA VAL A 570 -35.80 -4.01 55.86
C VAL A 570 -35.35 -4.68 54.59
N ASP A 571 -36.21 -4.71 53.56
CA ASP A 571 -35.93 -5.52 52.34
C ASP A 571 -35.33 -4.70 51.18
N SER A 572 -35.22 -3.40 51.32
CA SER A 572 -34.59 -2.57 50.29
C SER A 572 -33.07 -2.65 50.36
N SER A 573 -32.44 -2.81 49.20
CA SER A 573 -31.00 -2.87 49.03
C SER A 573 -30.58 -2.21 47.72
N GLU A 574 -29.29 -1.84 47.58
CA GLU A 574 -28.72 -1.34 46.34
C GLU A 574 -28.94 -2.30 45.17
N MET A 575 -28.78 -3.62 45.42
CA MET A 575 -29.02 -4.65 44.42
C MET A 575 -30.47 -4.70 43.95
N ALA A 576 -31.44 -4.53 44.88
CA ALA A 576 -32.86 -4.52 44.52
C ALA A 576 -33.25 -3.32 43.68
N PHE A 577 -32.73 -2.11 44.00
CA PHE A 577 -32.94 -0.92 43.19
C PHE A 577 -32.24 -0.98 41.83
N LYS A 578 -31.01 -1.49 41.77
CA LYS A 578 -30.30 -1.77 40.51
C LYS A 578 -31.12 -2.72 39.62
N THR A 579 -31.61 -3.82 40.17
CA THR A 579 -32.42 -4.80 39.42
C THR A 579 -33.74 -4.19 38.95
N ALA A 580 -34.42 -3.42 39.81
CA ALA A 580 -35.65 -2.72 39.45
C ALA A 580 -35.41 -1.73 38.29
N THR A 581 -34.28 -1.04 38.31
CA THR A 581 -33.88 -0.11 37.23
C THR A 581 -33.62 -0.83 35.91
N ILE A 582 -32.89 -1.95 35.92
CA ILE A 582 -32.65 -2.78 34.73
C ILE A 582 -33.98 -3.22 34.10
N GLN A 583 -34.94 -3.66 34.94
CA GLN A 583 -36.28 -4.05 34.46
C GLN A 583 -37.07 -2.84 33.93
N ALA A 584 -37.00 -1.69 34.63
CA ALA A 584 -37.63 -0.44 34.19
C ALA A 584 -37.09 0.02 32.86
N PHE A 585 -35.76 0.01 32.72
CA PHE A 585 -35.10 0.35 31.45
C PHE A 585 -35.56 -0.53 30.30
N LYS A 586 -35.53 -1.86 30.48
CA LYS A 586 -35.96 -2.80 29.44
C LYS A 586 -37.42 -2.56 29.01
N LYS A 587 -38.32 -2.36 29.96
CA LYS A 587 -39.74 -2.10 29.69
C LYS A 587 -39.93 -0.72 29.02
N GLY A 588 -39.40 0.35 29.63
CA GLY A 588 -39.54 1.71 29.15
C GLY A 588 -38.90 1.95 27.80
N PHE A 589 -37.72 1.35 27.54
CA PHE A 589 -37.04 1.43 26.27
C PHE A 589 -37.89 0.85 25.13
N MET A 590 -38.50 -0.34 25.37
CA MET A 590 -39.34 -0.98 24.34
C MET A 590 -40.65 -0.20 24.09
N GLU A 591 -41.24 0.40 25.13
CA GLU A 591 -42.42 1.27 25.00
C GLU A 591 -42.16 2.62 24.36
N ALA A 592 -40.88 3.09 24.41
CA ALA A 592 -40.44 4.37 23.84
C ALA A 592 -40.17 4.33 22.33
N GLY A 593 -40.55 3.26 21.64
CA GLY A 593 -40.35 3.14 20.19
C GLY A 593 -38.88 3.06 19.80
N PRO A 594 -38.21 1.96 20.18
CA PRO A 594 -36.79 1.79 19.91
C PRO A 594 -36.50 1.64 18.42
N VAL A 595 -35.33 2.14 17.98
CA VAL A 595 -34.85 2.04 16.62
C VAL A 595 -33.35 1.74 16.60
N LEU A 596 -32.89 1.11 15.52
CA LEU A 596 -31.46 0.94 15.25
C LEU A 596 -30.91 2.17 14.51
N LEU A 597 -29.73 2.56 14.92
CA LEU A 597 -28.90 3.55 14.22
C LEU A 597 -27.76 2.82 13.51
N GLU A 598 -27.58 3.15 12.23
CA GLU A 598 -26.45 2.66 11.44
C GLU A 598 -25.34 3.71 11.36
N PRO A 599 -24.05 3.30 11.38
CA PRO A 599 -22.96 4.24 11.20
C PRO A 599 -22.85 4.64 9.74
N ILE A 600 -22.70 5.95 9.51
CA ILE A 600 -22.49 6.56 8.20
C ILE A 600 -21.03 6.92 8.06
N ALA A 601 -20.45 6.56 6.92
CA ALA A 601 -19.12 6.95 6.50
C ALA A 601 -19.17 8.21 5.64
N SER A 602 -18.26 9.15 5.88
CA SER A 602 -17.92 10.21 4.96
C SER A 602 -16.88 9.66 3.98
N VAL A 603 -17.26 9.57 2.72
CA VAL A 603 -16.47 8.93 1.66
C VAL A 603 -15.99 9.98 0.67
N LYS A 604 -14.70 9.91 0.30
CA LYS A 604 -14.12 10.70 -0.79
C LYS A 604 -13.59 9.73 -1.85
N VAL A 605 -14.12 9.86 -3.07
CA VAL A 605 -13.74 9.01 -4.20
C VAL A 605 -13.11 9.87 -5.27
N THR A 606 -11.85 9.58 -5.60
CA THR A 606 -11.10 10.26 -6.66
C THR A 606 -11.09 9.39 -7.91
N VAL A 607 -11.62 9.91 -9.01
CA VAL A 607 -11.73 9.18 -10.29
C VAL A 607 -11.51 10.15 -11.47
N PRO A 608 -11.07 9.65 -12.65
CA PRO A 608 -11.10 10.42 -13.87
C PRO A 608 -12.53 10.88 -14.21
N ASP A 609 -12.65 12.04 -14.86
CA ASP A 609 -13.94 12.67 -15.23
C ASP A 609 -14.91 11.70 -15.91
N ASP A 610 -14.42 10.83 -16.80
CA ASP A 610 -15.21 9.87 -17.57
C ASP A 610 -15.98 8.87 -16.72
N TYR A 611 -15.49 8.57 -15.51
CA TYR A 611 -16.10 7.57 -14.61
C TYR A 611 -17.01 8.19 -13.53
N THR A 612 -17.13 9.51 -13.49
CA THR A 612 -17.89 10.22 -12.45
C THR A 612 -19.33 9.74 -12.36
N GLY A 613 -20.01 9.60 -13.52
CA GLY A 613 -21.40 9.16 -13.58
C GLY A 613 -21.62 7.75 -13.05
N ASP A 614 -20.74 6.81 -13.42
CA ASP A 614 -20.84 5.41 -13.00
C ASP A 614 -20.59 5.27 -11.48
N VAL A 615 -19.62 6.01 -10.96
CA VAL A 615 -19.30 6.02 -9.52
C VAL A 615 -20.44 6.61 -8.71
N MET A 616 -21.05 7.73 -9.14
CA MET A 616 -22.23 8.30 -8.49
C MET A 616 -23.40 7.32 -8.50
N GLY A 617 -23.61 6.63 -9.62
CA GLY A 617 -24.64 5.60 -9.75
C GLY A 617 -24.43 4.43 -8.78
N ASP A 618 -23.19 3.96 -8.61
CA ASP A 618 -22.86 2.89 -7.65
C ASP A 618 -23.01 3.36 -6.19
N LEU A 619 -22.54 4.55 -5.85
CA LEU A 619 -22.71 5.11 -4.51
C LEU A 619 -24.20 5.22 -4.14
N ASN A 620 -25.05 5.64 -5.08
CA ASN A 620 -26.50 5.69 -4.87
C ASN A 620 -27.11 4.28 -4.65
N LYS A 621 -26.67 3.26 -5.41
CA LYS A 621 -27.09 1.86 -5.19
C LYS A 621 -26.71 1.37 -3.79
N ARG A 622 -25.63 1.87 -3.22
CA ARG A 622 -25.16 1.57 -1.86
C ARG A 622 -25.87 2.41 -0.79
N ARG A 623 -26.94 3.08 -1.14
CA ARG A 623 -27.68 4.02 -0.28
C ARG A 623 -26.86 5.25 0.11
N GLY A 624 -25.83 5.56 -0.68
CA GLY A 624 -25.01 6.75 -0.49
C GLY A 624 -25.75 8.02 -0.94
N ARG A 625 -25.45 9.10 -0.28
CA ARG A 625 -25.89 10.44 -0.64
C ARG A 625 -24.71 11.27 -1.09
N VAL A 626 -24.62 11.57 -2.38
CA VAL A 626 -23.58 12.43 -2.93
C VAL A 626 -23.77 13.86 -2.42
N LEU A 627 -22.75 14.44 -1.83
CA LEU A 627 -22.76 15.77 -1.23
C LEU A 627 -22.19 16.83 -2.17
N GLY A 628 -21.20 16.45 -2.99
CA GLY A 628 -20.53 17.36 -3.90
C GLY A 628 -19.50 16.68 -4.79
N MET A 629 -19.00 17.44 -5.74
CA MET A 629 -17.91 17.05 -6.63
C MET A 629 -16.93 18.22 -6.74
N ASN A 630 -15.66 17.93 -6.64
CA ASN A 630 -14.57 18.92 -6.70
C ASN A 630 -13.58 18.51 -7.80
N PRO A 631 -13.43 19.34 -8.87
CA PRO A 631 -12.46 19.05 -9.91
C PRO A 631 -11.04 19.14 -9.38
N GLN A 632 -10.18 18.25 -9.88
CA GLN A 632 -8.75 18.26 -9.61
C GLN A 632 -7.94 18.40 -10.89
N SER A 633 -6.65 18.71 -10.74
CA SER A 633 -5.72 18.74 -11.88
C SER A 633 -5.64 17.37 -12.56
N GLY A 634 -5.37 17.37 -13.86
CA GLY A 634 -5.18 16.13 -14.63
C GLY A 634 -6.47 15.42 -15.04
N GLY A 635 -7.64 16.10 -15.05
CA GLY A 635 -8.91 15.50 -15.49
C GLY A 635 -9.50 14.52 -14.46
N TYR A 636 -9.29 14.77 -13.16
CA TYR A 636 -9.85 14.00 -12.07
C TYR A 636 -10.93 14.77 -11.31
N GLN A 637 -11.88 14.03 -10.73
CA GLN A 637 -12.91 14.55 -9.82
C GLN A 637 -12.79 13.87 -8.45
N VAL A 638 -13.00 14.63 -7.40
CA VAL A 638 -13.27 14.09 -6.06
C VAL A 638 -14.75 14.15 -5.77
N ILE A 639 -15.38 12.99 -5.65
CA ILE A 639 -16.78 12.85 -5.28
C ILE A 639 -16.84 12.68 -3.77
N GLU A 640 -17.57 13.54 -3.09
CA GLU A 640 -17.83 13.44 -1.65
C GLU A 640 -19.24 12.90 -1.41
N ALA A 641 -19.35 11.88 -0.57
CA ALA A 641 -20.63 11.22 -0.28
C ALA A 641 -20.70 10.71 1.16
N ASP A 642 -21.91 10.70 1.70
CA ASP A 642 -22.23 9.95 2.91
C ASP A 642 -22.80 8.60 2.53
N VAL A 643 -22.18 7.52 3.02
CA VAL A 643 -22.57 6.16 2.69
C VAL A 643 -22.68 5.33 3.97
N PRO A 644 -23.74 4.52 4.17
CA PRO A 644 -23.79 3.59 5.28
C PRO A 644 -22.57 2.66 5.26
N MET A 645 -21.93 2.43 6.40
CA MET A 645 -20.70 1.59 6.45
C MET A 645 -20.96 0.18 5.93
N THR A 646 -22.17 -0.35 6.05
CA THR A 646 -22.58 -1.63 5.45
C THR A 646 -22.47 -1.61 3.91
N GLY A 647 -22.63 -0.46 3.29
CA GLY A 647 -22.50 -0.26 1.84
C GLY A 647 -21.05 -0.24 1.34
N MET A 648 -20.08 -0.08 2.23
CA MET A 648 -18.66 0.02 1.86
C MET A 648 -17.98 -1.36 1.67
N PHE A 649 -18.62 -2.45 2.10
CA PHE A 649 -18.07 -3.78 1.87
C PHE A 649 -17.96 -4.09 0.36
N GLY A 650 -16.79 -4.58 -0.07
CA GLY A 650 -16.49 -4.86 -1.47
C GLY A 650 -16.42 -3.64 -2.39
N TYR A 651 -16.46 -2.41 -1.84
CA TYR A 651 -16.40 -1.19 -2.66
C TYR A 651 -15.07 -1.05 -3.41
N CYS A 652 -13.96 -1.46 -2.80
CA CYS A 652 -12.64 -1.46 -3.42
C CYS A 652 -12.65 -2.20 -4.77
N THR A 653 -13.13 -3.43 -4.76
CA THR A 653 -13.19 -4.28 -5.97
C THR A 653 -14.14 -3.69 -7.01
N THR A 654 -15.29 -3.19 -6.60
CA THR A 654 -16.26 -2.55 -7.50
C THR A 654 -15.68 -1.29 -8.15
N LEU A 655 -15.08 -0.39 -7.36
CA LEU A 655 -14.48 0.85 -7.86
C LEU A 655 -13.34 0.56 -8.85
N ARG A 656 -12.47 -0.38 -8.54
CA ARG A 656 -11.38 -0.80 -9.44
C ARG A 656 -11.89 -1.39 -10.74
N SER A 657 -12.93 -2.22 -10.67
CA SER A 657 -13.56 -2.79 -11.86
C SER A 657 -14.17 -1.71 -12.75
N MET A 658 -14.90 -0.75 -12.17
CA MET A 658 -15.54 0.34 -12.94
C MET A 658 -14.51 1.27 -13.59
N THR A 659 -13.41 1.57 -12.90
CA THR A 659 -12.44 2.59 -13.32
C THR A 659 -11.18 2.01 -13.95
N GLY A 660 -11.15 0.69 -14.19
CA GLY A 660 -9.94 0.00 -14.65
C GLY A 660 -8.75 0.17 -13.68
N GLY A 661 -9.02 0.36 -12.38
CA GLY A 661 -8.01 0.56 -11.34
C GLY A 661 -7.53 2.00 -11.17
N ARG A 662 -8.12 2.98 -11.89
CA ARG A 662 -7.76 4.40 -11.77
C ARG A 662 -8.38 5.06 -10.54
N GLY A 663 -9.54 4.58 -10.09
CA GLY A 663 -10.23 5.12 -8.92
C GLY A 663 -9.53 4.79 -7.61
N SER A 664 -9.52 5.77 -6.72
CA SER A 664 -9.11 5.61 -5.32
C SER A 664 -10.17 6.18 -4.40
N TYR A 665 -10.22 5.72 -3.16
CA TYR A 665 -11.14 6.25 -2.18
C TYR A 665 -10.55 6.23 -0.77
N SER A 666 -11.10 7.10 0.06
CA SER A 666 -10.91 7.06 1.50
C SER A 666 -12.25 7.27 2.18
N TYR A 667 -12.40 6.77 3.40
CA TYR A 667 -13.59 7.02 4.19
C TYR A 667 -13.25 7.03 5.68
N GLU A 668 -14.09 7.75 6.43
CA GLU A 668 -14.02 7.82 7.89
C GLU A 668 -15.42 7.80 8.47
N PHE A 669 -15.54 7.40 9.73
CA PHE A 669 -16.81 7.49 10.44
C PHE A 669 -17.25 8.96 10.55
N ALA A 670 -18.48 9.25 10.12
CA ALA A 670 -19.05 10.58 10.21
C ALA A 670 -20.01 10.73 11.40
N ARG A 671 -21.04 9.88 11.46
CA ARG A 671 -22.12 9.94 12.47
C ARG A 671 -22.99 8.70 12.44
N TYR A 672 -23.90 8.62 13.40
CA TYR A 672 -25.00 7.65 13.39
C TYR A 672 -26.26 8.26 12.78
N GLU A 673 -26.98 7.51 11.96
CA GLU A 673 -28.31 7.86 11.45
C GLU A 673 -29.28 6.68 11.64
N GLN A 674 -30.58 6.97 11.73
CA GLN A 674 -31.58 5.91 11.84
C GLN A 674 -31.56 5.02 10.59
N ALA A 675 -31.40 3.74 10.79
CA ALA A 675 -31.44 2.75 9.72
C ALA A 675 -32.87 2.63 9.14
N PRO A 676 -33.01 2.40 7.82
CA PRO A 676 -34.29 2.08 7.19
C PRO A 676 -34.95 0.84 7.84
N ALA A 677 -36.26 0.74 7.76
CA ALA A 677 -37.03 -0.32 8.42
C ALA A 677 -36.61 -1.74 7.98
N ASP A 678 -36.36 -1.94 6.70
CA ASP A 678 -35.90 -3.22 6.14
C ASP A 678 -34.50 -3.62 6.61
N VAL A 679 -33.64 -2.64 6.87
CA VAL A 679 -32.29 -2.87 7.43
C VAL A 679 -32.39 -3.23 8.91
N GLN A 680 -33.24 -2.52 9.65
CA GLN A 680 -33.47 -2.81 11.07
C GLN A 680 -34.03 -4.23 11.26
N GLU A 681 -35.04 -4.60 10.52
CA GLU A 681 -35.66 -5.92 10.57
C GLU A 681 -34.63 -7.05 10.36
N LYS A 682 -33.87 -6.95 9.26
CA LYS A 682 -32.82 -7.93 8.94
C LYS A 682 -31.75 -8.02 10.03
N GLU A 683 -31.32 -6.91 10.61
CA GLU A 683 -30.29 -6.90 11.63
C GLU A 683 -30.80 -7.45 12.98
N ILE A 684 -32.05 -7.16 13.34
CA ILE A 684 -32.69 -7.73 14.52
C ILE A 684 -32.82 -9.26 14.39
N GLU A 685 -33.29 -9.75 13.22
CA GLU A 685 -33.42 -11.19 12.96
C GLU A 685 -32.05 -11.90 13.01
N LYS A 686 -31.04 -11.29 12.39
CA LYS A 686 -29.66 -11.82 12.38
C LYS A 686 -29.10 -11.93 13.80
N ARG A 687 -29.31 -10.93 14.66
CA ARG A 687 -28.83 -10.94 16.05
C ARG A 687 -29.59 -11.95 16.90
N ALA A 688 -30.90 -12.08 16.70
CA ALA A 688 -31.70 -13.09 17.38
C ALA A 688 -31.27 -14.52 17.02
N ALA A 689 -30.74 -14.76 15.83
CA ALA A 689 -30.21 -16.04 15.41
C ALA A 689 -28.79 -16.35 15.95
N GLU A 690 -28.05 -15.32 16.37
CA GLU A 690 -26.70 -15.46 16.98
C GLU A 690 -26.73 -15.67 18.51
N GLU A 691 -27.85 -15.36 19.22
CA GLU A 691 -28.07 -15.63 20.63
C GLU A 691 -28.63 -17.05 20.86
#